data_d4e56dfde9a295de39787caae265c9c1
#
_entry.id   d4e56dfde9a295de39787caae265c9c1
#
_cell.length_a   1.000
_cell.length_b   1.000
_cell.length_c   1.000
_cell.angle_alpha   90.00
_cell.angle_beta   90.00
_cell.angle_gamma   90.00
#
_symmetry.space_group_name_H-M   'P 1'
#
loop_
_entity.id
_entity.type
_entity.pdbx_description
1 polymer ?
#
loop_
_entity_poly.entity_id
_entity_poly.type
_entity_poly.pdbx_seq_one_letter_code
_entity_poly.pdbx_strand_id
1 'polypeptide(L)'
;LAVITLQGIVNRERPQIYLLLQETDPLWLRWMLRKGFVKGEEGVSEPKELFNRFRDKIKGAIIFDPRLPASKNIATMLASLNDAVVVSPRLARELNLPIVEDLRGRWKKSIDAYRWAYEHLWDKMNHQVLACLYPEHYWIRDYLVENKIFIFWLPGRIDGAEPYSSPPEEVRFVEELLAKAPANIPIMGYPWAGVDVGIGEGPGVTLLSEFAKFLVGSINCSNLSVHSGINIPELRPSAPPPPPKLDRNKVYVSFIISDGDNLPVLTAGNFPQLWQDKTRGRFPIGWTMSPSAHLLIPAIVDYYFSTATQNDAFLAAVSGVGYCYPDSYGVRYRDREKVFDEFLDVTAQHMGIMGLKMAWIMGITRPELISKYAERIPGLLAIFPDYGRRLNEYSEAVYMTAKNVPVFHAATGWQEGISREEQIKRLVAQVRSITPPQRPAFLHIFIINWFFDLPMLEEILKQLGDEYVAVRPEHLALLYKQYAQEEKLSFRAPSLLVGIKGQPLFFSFTLNNVSDKRLEGTIAVEGLKELSVKPQRFNLLPAQSATIDVKGMPEGEKARIILRGAGFSLTKEIPIQVIDAREIANPLPPKLTLKFVRHLEAEDLAHRLGKEESDAQASGGKVWVVGKEEMGKTGIEYGPYIVFGPYAPLEKGRYIALFRLKRIGEGEGTAATIDTCVGGGQPVTSSRDVLADELPIGEFRRFALSFEHPGGAFETRVFWQGKVSLAVDCIDIWQIVGK
;
A
#
# COMPACT_ATOMS: atom_id res chain seq x y z
N LEU A 1 -27.41 13.81 -11.19
CA LEU A 1 -27.89 12.73 -10.36
C LEU A 1 -29.12 12.05 -10.96
N ALA A 2 -30.12 12.83 -11.43
CA ALA A 2 -31.33 12.28 -12.02
C ALA A 2 -31.06 11.36 -13.22
N VAL A 3 -30.24 11.80 -14.18
CA VAL A 3 -29.90 11.01 -15.37
C VAL A 3 -29.10 9.75 -14.99
N ILE A 4 -28.19 9.86 -14.00
CA ILE A 4 -27.39 8.71 -13.56
C ILE A 4 -28.25 7.66 -12.85
N THR A 5 -29.23 8.07 -12.04
CA THR A 5 -30.18 7.12 -11.45
C THR A 5 -31.13 6.51 -12.49
N LEU A 6 -31.54 7.28 -13.50
CA LEU A 6 -32.25 6.74 -14.68
C LEU A 6 -31.40 5.71 -15.41
N GLN A 7 -30.13 6.01 -15.68
CA GLN A 7 -29.19 5.11 -16.33
C GLN A 7 -29.12 3.76 -15.59
N GLY A 8 -28.96 3.78 -14.26
CA GLY A 8 -28.90 2.55 -13.46
C GLY A 8 -30.17 1.72 -13.51
N ILE A 9 -31.36 2.34 -13.58
CA ILE A 9 -32.64 1.63 -13.74
C ILE A 9 -32.74 0.99 -15.12
N VAL A 10 -32.45 1.77 -16.16
CA VAL A 10 -32.60 1.37 -17.55
C VAL A 10 -31.59 0.27 -17.94
N ASN A 11 -30.38 0.34 -17.43
CA ASN A 11 -29.29 -0.58 -17.77
C ASN A 11 -29.41 -1.95 -17.08
N ARG A 12 -30.32 -2.16 -16.13
CA ARG A 12 -30.51 -3.45 -15.43
C ARG A 12 -30.71 -4.67 -16.35
N GLU A 13 -31.39 -4.49 -17.46
CA GLU A 13 -31.63 -5.58 -18.40
C GLU A 13 -30.49 -5.73 -19.41
N ARG A 14 -29.94 -4.62 -19.84
CA ARG A 14 -28.81 -4.52 -20.77
C ARG A 14 -28.33 -3.07 -20.85
N PRO A 15 -27.08 -2.81 -21.25
CA PRO A 15 -26.59 -1.47 -21.51
C PRO A 15 -27.43 -0.73 -22.58
N GLN A 16 -28.04 0.39 -22.21
CA GLN A 16 -28.89 1.19 -23.10
C GLN A 16 -28.60 2.70 -23.02
N ILE A 17 -28.11 3.19 -21.88
CA ILE A 17 -27.73 4.60 -21.70
C ILE A 17 -26.25 4.64 -21.39
N TYR A 18 -25.48 5.40 -22.18
CA TYR A 18 -24.08 5.71 -21.97
C TYR A 18 -23.93 7.22 -21.88
N LEU A 19 -23.30 7.75 -20.83
CA LEU A 19 -23.17 9.18 -20.57
C LEU A 19 -21.74 9.65 -20.90
N LEU A 20 -21.62 10.77 -21.61
CA LEU A 20 -20.33 11.40 -21.88
C LEU A 20 -20.04 12.43 -20.78
N LEU A 21 -19.49 11.98 -19.67
CA LEU A 21 -19.20 12.77 -18.47
C LEU A 21 -17.72 13.12 -18.33
N GLN A 22 -16.83 12.33 -18.95
CA GLN A 22 -15.38 12.47 -18.88
C GLN A 22 -14.77 12.47 -20.28
N GLU A 23 -13.58 13.06 -20.41
CA GLU A 23 -12.87 13.16 -21.70
C GLU A 23 -12.55 11.79 -22.32
N THR A 24 -12.41 10.76 -21.49
CA THR A 24 -12.12 9.39 -21.93
C THR A 24 -13.37 8.58 -22.30
N ASP A 25 -14.57 8.98 -21.91
CA ASP A 25 -15.80 8.25 -22.24
C ASP A 25 -15.98 8.00 -23.74
N PRO A 26 -15.69 8.95 -24.66
CA PRO A 26 -15.74 8.70 -26.10
C PRO A 26 -14.72 7.65 -26.58
N LEU A 27 -13.56 7.54 -25.93
CA LEU A 27 -12.56 6.50 -26.24
C LEU A 27 -13.14 5.11 -25.97
N TRP A 28 -13.72 4.93 -24.80
CA TRP A 28 -14.28 3.65 -24.37
C TRP A 28 -15.50 3.27 -25.20
N LEU A 29 -16.38 4.21 -25.49
CA LEU A 29 -17.54 3.97 -26.37
C LEU A 29 -17.08 3.51 -27.75
N ARG A 30 -16.14 4.22 -28.38
CA ARG A 30 -15.59 3.84 -29.70
C ARG A 30 -14.93 2.45 -29.66
N TRP A 31 -14.24 2.10 -28.56
CA TRP A 31 -13.65 0.77 -28.40
C TRP A 31 -14.72 -0.30 -28.34
N MET A 32 -15.76 -0.12 -27.51
CA MET A 32 -16.87 -1.05 -27.37
C MET A 32 -17.63 -1.25 -28.68
N LEU A 33 -17.90 -0.19 -29.43
CA LEU A 33 -18.53 -0.24 -30.75
C LEU A 33 -17.66 -1.01 -31.75
N ARG A 34 -16.37 -0.69 -31.83
CA ARG A 34 -15.42 -1.33 -32.74
C ARG A 34 -15.27 -2.83 -32.48
N LYS A 35 -15.32 -3.25 -31.22
CA LYS A 35 -15.22 -4.64 -30.79
C LYS A 35 -16.58 -5.37 -30.86
N GLY A 36 -17.66 -4.65 -31.09
CA GLY A 36 -19.02 -5.21 -31.11
C GLY A 36 -19.57 -5.57 -29.74
N PHE A 37 -18.98 -5.04 -28.67
CA PHE A 37 -19.48 -5.24 -27.30
C PHE A 37 -20.80 -4.53 -27.05
N VAL A 38 -21.01 -3.40 -27.74
CA VAL A 38 -22.28 -2.68 -27.82
C VAL A 38 -22.65 -2.46 -29.29
N LYS A 39 -23.95 -2.31 -29.56
CA LYS A 39 -24.46 -2.21 -30.94
C LYS A 39 -25.18 -0.88 -31.14
N GLY A 40 -24.65 -0.07 -32.05
CA GLY A 40 -25.25 1.20 -32.42
C GLY A 40 -25.12 2.26 -31.33
N GLU A 41 -25.29 3.50 -31.78
CA GLU A 41 -25.38 4.64 -30.89
C GLU A 41 -26.37 5.64 -31.50
N GLU A 42 -27.08 6.35 -30.64
CA GLU A 42 -27.92 7.47 -30.98
C GLU A 42 -27.62 8.61 -30.02
N GLY A 43 -27.12 9.71 -30.52
CA GLY A 43 -26.80 10.87 -29.68
C GLY A 43 -28.06 11.57 -29.17
N VAL A 44 -28.11 11.80 -27.86
CA VAL A 44 -29.16 12.57 -27.19
C VAL A 44 -28.50 13.73 -26.45
N SER A 45 -28.83 14.97 -26.83
CA SER A 45 -28.27 16.18 -26.22
C SER A 45 -29.08 16.70 -25.04
N GLU A 46 -30.37 16.44 -25.02
CA GLU A 46 -31.30 16.97 -24.03
C GLU A 46 -31.71 15.90 -23.00
N PRO A 47 -31.36 16.04 -21.70
CA PRO A 47 -31.73 15.06 -20.66
C PRO A 47 -33.23 14.74 -20.65
N LYS A 48 -34.10 15.71 -20.92
CA LYS A 48 -35.54 15.52 -20.94
C LYS A 48 -35.99 14.50 -22.00
N GLU A 49 -35.28 14.37 -23.09
CA GLU A 49 -35.56 13.36 -24.12
C GLU A 49 -35.33 11.95 -23.58
N LEU A 50 -34.26 11.73 -22.80
CA LEU A 50 -34.00 10.43 -22.14
C LEU A 50 -35.15 10.06 -21.19
N PHE A 51 -35.62 11.01 -20.38
CA PHE A 51 -36.74 10.78 -19.47
C PHE A 51 -38.05 10.46 -20.22
N ASN A 52 -38.29 11.06 -21.35
CA ASN A 52 -39.45 10.75 -22.20
C ASN A 52 -39.31 9.36 -22.83
N ARG A 53 -38.15 9.02 -23.36
CA ARG A 53 -37.85 7.75 -24.02
C ARG A 53 -38.00 6.54 -23.09
N PHE A 54 -37.60 6.69 -21.83
CA PHE A 54 -37.61 5.64 -20.82
C PHE A 54 -38.67 5.87 -19.71
N ARG A 55 -39.73 6.60 -20.06
CA ARG A 55 -40.78 6.94 -19.09
C ARG A 55 -41.47 5.75 -18.46
N ASP A 56 -41.61 4.66 -19.21
CA ASP A 56 -42.18 3.40 -18.78
C ASP A 56 -41.32 2.63 -17.77
N LYS A 57 -40.04 2.94 -17.71
CA LYS A 57 -39.10 2.31 -16.79
C LYS A 57 -39.07 2.95 -15.40
N ILE A 58 -39.64 4.15 -15.22
CA ILE A 58 -39.61 4.91 -13.97
C ILE A 58 -41.01 5.10 -13.39
N LYS A 59 -41.14 4.79 -12.11
CA LYS A 59 -42.42 4.95 -11.37
C LYS A 59 -42.62 6.33 -10.78
N GLY A 60 -41.52 7.11 -10.64
CA GLY A 60 -41.59 8.47 -10.11
C GLY A 60 -40.25 9.02 -9.65
N ALA A 61 -40.31 9.93 -8.69
CA ALA A 61 -39.19 10.71 -8.19
C ALA A 61 -38.99 10.56 -6.68
N ILE A 62 -37.74 10.50 -6.26
CA ILE A 62 -37.32 10.64 -4.85
C ILE A 62 -36.68 12.02 -4.70
N ILE A 63 -37.16 12.82 -3.75
CA ILE A 63 -36.63 14.14 -3.47
C ILE A 63 -35.69 14.06 -2.26
N PHE A 64 -34.42 14.41 -2.44
CA PHE A 64 -33.45 14.52 -1.35
C PHE A 64 -33.55 15.86 -0.61
N ASP A 65 -33.03 15.95 0.63
CA ASP A 65 -32.89 17.20 1.37
C ASP A 65 -31.55 17.88 1.05
N PRO A 66 -31.54 19.06 0.39
CA PRO A 66 -30.29 19.77 0.11
C PRO A 66 -29.50 20.21 1.35
N ARG A 67 -30.16 20.28 2.53
CA ARG A 67 -29.54 20.67 3.80
C ARG A 67 -28.90 19.50 4.52
N LEU A 68 -29.18 18.27 4.10
CA LEU A 68 -28.61 17.03 4.66
C LEU A 68 -28.03 16.18 3.52
N PRO A 69 -26.75 16.35 3.15
CA PRO A 69 -26.13 15.63 2.03
C PRO A 69 -26.32 14.11 2.08
N ALA A 70 -26.25 13.48 3.27
CA ALA A 70 -26.50 12.06 3.47
C ALA A 70 -27.83 11.57 2.85
N SER A 71 -28.84 12.45 2.78
CA SER A 71 -30.13 12.12 2.16
C SER A 71 -30.03 11.76 0.68
N LYS A 72 -28.96 12.15 -0.04
CA LYS A 72 -28.69 11.74 -1.43
C LYS A 72 -28.37 10.26 -1.52
N ASN A 73 -27.63 9.73 -0.53
CA ASN A 73 -27.34 8.30 -0.47
C ASN A 73 -28.62 7.50 -0.16
N ILE A 74 -29.44 8.00 0.78
CA ILE A 74 -30.73 7.37 1.10
C ILE A 74 -31.67 7.41 -0.11
N ALA A 75 -31.75 8.57 -0.79
CA ALA A 75 -32.55 8.72 -2.00
C ALA A 75 -32.09 7.76 -3.11
N THR A 76 -30.77 7.53 -3.26
CA THR A 76 -30.22 6.57 -4.24
C THR A 76 -30.66 5.14 -3.91
N MET A 77 -30.60 4.73 -2.64
CA MET A 77 -31.07 3.41 -2.23
C MET A 77 -32.57 3.24 -2.44
N LEU A 78 -33.38 4.23 -2.06
CA LEU A 78 -34.83 4.22 -2.33
C LEU A 78 -35.14 4.19 -3.82
N ALA A 79 -34.41 4.95 -4.64
CA ALA A 79 -34.54 4.96 -6.09
C ALA A 79 -34.34 3.56 -6.69
N SER A 80 -33.33 2.83 -6.20
CA SER A 80 -33.04 1.49 -6.66
C SER A 80 -34.13 0.46 -6.34
N LEU A 81 -34.84 0.63 -5.22
CA LEU A 81 -35.92 -0.26 -4.77
C LEU A 81 -37.27 0.06 -5.38
N ASN A 82 -37.49 1.32 -5.74
CA ASN A 82 -38.80 1.81 -6.21
C ASN A 82 -38.87 2.12 -7.71
N ASP A 83 -37.80 1.82 -8.49
CA ASP A 83 -37.68 2.22 -9.91
C ASP A 83 -37.97 3.71 -10.10
N ALA A 84 -37.38 4.53 -9.24
CA ALA A 84 -37.58 5.97 -9.19
C ALA A 84 -36.25 6.71 -9.42
N VAL A 85 -36.31 7.97 -9.85
CA VAL A 85 -35.11 8.78 -10.09
C VAL A 85 -34.91 9.79 -8.97
N VAL A 86 -33.66 10.10 -8.64
CA VAL A 86 -33.32 11.09 -7.60
C VAL A 86 -33.28 12.47 -8.22
N VAL A 87 -34.17 13.35 -7.77
CA VAL A 87 -34.33 14.69 -8.35
C VAL A 87 -34.48 15.79 -7.30
N SER A 88 -34.26 17.04 -7.71
CA SER A 88 -34.71 18.22 -6.95
C SER A 88 -36.21 18.43 -7.11
N PRO A 89 -36.88 19.16 -6.18
CA PRO A 89 -38.28 19.46 -6.29
C PRO A 89 -38.66 20.22 -7.57
N ARG A 90 -37.74 21.05 -8.07
CA ARG A 90 -37.91 21.77 -9.33
C ARG A 90 -37.94 20.80 -10.50
N LEU A 91 -36.94 19.92 -10.59
CA LEU A 91 -36.82 18.98 -11.70
C LEU A 91 -37.97 17.97 -11.73
N ALA A 92 -38.48 17.54 -10.56
CA ALA A 92 -39.68 16.68 -10.48
C ALA A 92 -40.89 17.31 -11.17
N ARG A 93 -41.11 18.62 -10.95
CA ARG A 93 -42.19 19.35 -11.60
C ARG A 93 -41.96 19.50 -13.09
N GLU A 94 -40.73 19.87 -13.50
CA GLU A 94 -40.38 20.05 -14.91
C GLU A 94 -40.54 18.77 -15.75
N LEU A 95 -40.27 17.60 -15.12
CA LEU A 95 -40.42 16.28 -15.74
C LEU A 95 -41.81 15.67 -15.53
N ASN A 96 -42.71 16.35 -14.82
CA ASN A 96 -44.03 15.85 -14.46
C ASN A 96 -43.99 14.43 -13.89
N LEU A 97 -43.09 14.19 -12.91
CA LEU A 97 -42.93 12.91 -12.24
C LEU A 97 -43.73 12.85 -10.93
N PRO A 98 -44.47 11.79 -10.68
CA PRO A 98 -45.10 11.59 -9.35
C PRO A 98 -43.99 11.46 -8.31
N ILE A 99 -44.23 12.09 -7.13
CA ILE A 99 -43.30 12.01 -6.01
C ILE A 99 -43.58 10.69 -5.27
N VAL A 100 -42.60 9.77 -5.24
CA VAL A 100 -42.66 8.51 -4.50
C VAL A 100 -42.28 8.75 -3.05
N GLU A 101 -41.23 9.51 -2.79
CA GLU A 101 -40.76 9.89 -1.46
C GLU A 101 -40.19 11.31 -1.47
N ASP A 102 -40.48 12.07 -0.38
CA ASP A 102 -39.87 13.37 -0.11
C ASP A 102 -39.11 13.30 1.22
N LEU A 103 -37.77 13.39 1.13
CA LEU A 103 -36.87 13.24 2.28
C LEU A 103 -36.53 14.56 2.96
N ARG A 104 -37.08 15.71 2.51
CA ARG A 104 -36.76 17.02 3.05
C ARG A 104 -37.25 17.14 4.50
N GLY A 105 -36.33 17.54 5.39
CA GLY A 105 -36.63 17.74 6.83
C GLY A 105 -36.91 16.46 7.61
N ARG A 106 -36.72 15.28 7.03
CA ARG A 106 -36.98 13.99 7.67
C ARG A 106 -35.98 13.67 8.79
N TRP A 107 -34.74 14.06 8.62
CA TRP A 107 -33.67 13.84 9.60
C TRP A 107 -32.88 15.13 9.85
N LYS A 108 -32.28 15.22 11.03
CA LYS A 108 -31.42 16.36 11.40
C LYS A 108 -29.94 16.03 11.29
N LYS A 109 -29.56 14.76 11.47
CA LYS A 109 -28.17 14.27 11.41
C LYS A 109 -28.02 13.17 10.36
N SER A 110 -26.82 13.05 9.79
CA SER A 110 -26.48 11.99 8.84
C SER A 110 -26.64 10.60 9.42
N ILE A 111 -26.21 10.40 10.68
CA ILE A 111 -26.34 9.11 11.36
C ILE A 111 -27.80 8.65 11.50
N ASP A 112 -28.73 9.56 11.77
CA ASP A 112 -30.17 9.23 11.89
C ASP A 112 -30.70 8.70 10.54
N ALA A 113 -30.26 9.29 9.43
CA ALA A 113 -30.64 8.87 8.09
C ALA A 113 -30.09 7.49 7.73
N TYR A 114 -28.81 7.23 8.05
CA TYR A 114 -28.20 5.92 7.78
C TYR A 114 -28.75 4.81 8.68
N ARG A 115 -29.03 5.08 9.97
CA ARG A 115 -29.70 4.13 10.86
C ARG A 115 -31.11 3.79 10.38
N TRP A 116 -31.87 4.81 9.98
CA TRP A 116 -33.18 4.58 9.37
C TRP A 116 -33.08 3.69 8.12
N ALA A 117 -32.13 3.96 7.23
CA ALA A 117 -31.92 3.15 6.03
C ALA A 117 -31.54 1.70 6.39
N TYR A 118 -30.68 1.51 7.39
CA TYR A 118 -30.33 0.18 7.87
C TYR A 118 -31.56 -0.59 8.40
N GLU A 119 -32.39 0.04 9.19
CA GLU A 119 -33.59 -0.58 9.79
C GLU A 119 -34.68 -0.91 8.74
N HIS A 120 -34.81 -0.12 7.66
CA HIS A 120 -35.95 -0.22 6.74
C HIS A 120 -35.60 -0.74 5.36
N LEU A 121 -34.33 -0.62 4.92
CA LEU A 121 -33.92 -0.95 3.57
C LEU A 121 -32.97 -2.15 3.51
N TRP A 122 -32.17 -2.42 4.57
CA TRP A 122 -31.13 -3.43 4.57
C TRP A 122 -31.58 -4.76 3.99
N ASP A 123 -32.65 -5.36 4.47
CA ASP A 123 -33.13 -6.69 4.04
C ASP A 123 -33.56 -6.73 2.57
N LYS A 124 -33.76 -5.57 1.93
CA LYS A 124 -34.16 -5.45 0.51
C LYS A 124 -32.98 -5.14 -0.42
N MET A 125 -31.79 -4.87 0.17
CA MET A 125 -30.58 -4.50 -0.56
C MET A 125 -29.69 -5.71 -0.80
N ASN A 126 -28.72 -5.52 -1.69
CA ASN A 126 -27.69 -6.54 -1.95
C ASN A 126 -26.67 -6.54 -0.80
N HIS A 127 -26.42 -7.72 -0.22
CA HIS A 127 -25.47 -7.88 0.88
C HIS A 127 -24.09 -8.41 0.42
N GLN A 128 -23.94 -8.74 -0.86
CA GLN A 128 -22.67 -9.25 -1.42
C GLN A 128 -21.70 -8.11 -1.84
N VAL A 129 -22.18 -6.88 -1.79
CA VAL A 129 -21.41 -5.68 -2.09
C VAL A 129 -22.02 -4.50 -1.33
N LEU A 130 -21.17 -3.64 -0.78
CA LEU A 130 -21.59 -2.39 -0.14
C LEU A 130 -20.88 -1.22 -0.83
N ALA A 131 -21.24 0.02 -0.49
CA ALA A 131 -20.56 1.20 -1.00
C ALA A 131 -20.27 2.22 0.11
N CYS A 132 -19.01 2.70 0.14
CA CYS A 132 -18.58 3.87 0.89
C CYS A 132 -18.50 5.04 -0.08
N LEU A 133 -19.52 5.89 -0.11
CA LEU A 133 -19.61 6.96 -1.10
C LEU A 133 -19.93 8.31 -0.46
N TYR A 134 -19.08 9.32 -0.75
CA TYR A 134 -19.31 10.70 -0.37
C TYR A 134 -20.65 11.19 -0.96
N PRO A 135 -21.57 11.71 -0.14
CA PRO A 135 -22.92 12.05 -0.60
C PRO A 135 -22.99 13.05 -1.74
N GLU A 136 -21.98 13.93 -1.87
CA GLU A 136 -21.94 14.91 -2.98
C GLU A 136 -21.44 14.32 -4.29
N HIS A 137 -20.80 13.14 -4.29
CA HIS A 137 -20.40 12.46 -5.51
C HIS A 137 -21.60 11.85 -6.23
N TYR A 138 -21.66 12.04 -7.55
CA TYR A 138 -22.66 11.40 -8.40
C TYR A 138 -22.13 10.15 -9.12
N TRP A 139 -20.82 9.93 -9.10
CA TRP A 139 -20.15 8.79 -9.71
C TRP A 139 -20.68 7.45 -9.20
N ILE A 140 -20.58 6.43 -10.02
CA ILE A 140 -20.99 5.03 -9.76
C ILE A 140 -22.44 4.81 -9.32
N ARG A 141 -23.26 5.85 -9.15
CA ARG A 141 -24.64 5.69 -8.69
C ARG A 141 -25.52 4.93 -9.67
N ASP A 142 -25.18 4.93 -10.97
CA ASP A 142 -25.79 4.06 -11.97
C ASP A 142 -25.63 2.58 -11.59
N TYR A 143 -24.42 2.16 -11.24
CA TYR A 143 -24.11 0.79 -10.78
C TYR A 143 -24.74 0.48 -9.41
N LEU A 144 -24.74 1.44 -8.48
CA LEU A 144 -25.36 1.26 -7.17
C LEU A 144 -26.88 1.08 -7.28
N VAL A 145 -27.54 1.82 -8.16
CA VAL A 145 -28.97 1.69 -8.45
C VAL A 145 -29.28 0.37 -9.16
N GLU A 146 -28.52 0.03 -10.17
CA GLU A 146 -28.63 -1.21 -10.91
C GLU A 146 -28.63 -2.43 -9.96
N ASN A 147 -27.66 -2.49 -9.06
CA ASN A 147 -27.36 -3.65 -8.21
C ASN A 147 -27.96 -3.58 -6.81
N LYS A 148 -28.78 -2.56 -6.50
CA LYS A 148 -29.44 -2.35 -5.19
C LYS A 148 -28.46 -2.36 -4.02
N ILE A 149 -27.37 -1.58 -4.12
CA ILE A 149 -26.25 -1.60 -3.18
C ILE A 149 -26.54 -0.66 -2.00
N PHE A 150 -26.31 -1.15 -0.77
CA PHE A 150 -26.40 -0.33 0.44
C PHE A 150 -25.23 0.65 0.50
N ILE A 151 -25.52 1.93 0.74
CA ILE A 151 -24.55 3.04 0.71
C ILE A 151 -24.39 3.60 2.11
N PHE A 152 -23.15 3.74 2.57
CA PHE A 152 -22.79 4.44 3.80
C PHE A 152 -21.69 5.46 3.53
N TRP A 153 -21.44 6.34 4.52
CA TRP A 153 -20.36 7.30 4.49
C TRP A 153 -19.89 7.59 5.91
N LEU A 154 -18.58 7.70 6.08
CA LEU A 154 -17.94 8.19 7.29
C LEU A 154 -17.47 9.62 7.03
N PRO A 155 -18.05 10.64 7.65
CA PRO A 155 -17.60 12.02 7.50
C PRO A 155 -16.17 12.17 8.01
N GLY A 156 -15.48 13.19 7.53
CA GLY A 156 -14.16 13.53 8.03
C GLY A 156 -14.23 14.23 9.39
N ARG A 157 -13.09 14.86 9.70
CA ARG A 157 -12.83 15.55 10.95
C ARG A 157 -13.96 16.44 11.43
N ILE A 158 -14.22 16.38 12.74
CA ILE A 158 -14.91 17.42 13.48
C ILE A 158 -13.86 18.45 13.93
N ASP A 159 -14.26 19.72 14.05
CA ASP A 159 -13.39 20.77 14.58
C ASP A 159 -12.69 20.35 15.87
N GLY A 160 -11.37 20.45 15.90
CA GLY A 160 -10.54 20.08 17.03
C GLY A 160 -10.16 18.59 17.15
N ALA A 161 -10.68 17.71 16.30
CA ALA A 161 -10.29 16.31 16.28
C ALA A 161 -9.00 16.06 15.43
N GLU A 162 -8.37 14.90 15.64
CA GLU A 162 -7.23 14.47 14.82
C GLU A 162 -7.67 14.32 13.35
N PRO A 163 -6.76 14.62 12.38
CA PRO A 163 -7.02 14.34 10.98
C PRO A 163 -7.44 12.87 10.77
N TYR A 164 -8.35 12.65 9.83
CA TYR A 164 -8.88 11.31 9.52
C TYR A 164 -9.64 10.61 10.66
N SER A 165 -10.20 11.36 11.58
CA SER A 165 -11.17 10.83 12.56
C SER A 165 -12.59 11.08 12.08
N SER A 166 -13.49 10.19 12.50
CA SER A 166 -14.95 10.35 12.32
C SER A 166 -15.64 10.35 13.68
N PRO A 167 -16.87 10.90 13.80
CA PRO A 167 -17.63 10.83 15.03
C PRO A 167 -17.73 9.40 15.55
N PRO A 168 -17.45 9.13 16.84
CA PRO A 168 -17.46 7.76 17.37
C PRO A 168 -18.81 7.04 17.19
N GLU A 169 -19.92 7.73 17.20
CA GLU A 169 -21.25 7.15 16.95
C GLU A 169 -21.43 6.66 15.51
N GLU A 170 -20.83 7.36 14.54
CA GLU A 170 -20.86 6.99 13.13
C GLU A 170 -19.91 5.84 12.84
N VAL A 171 -18.72 5.84 13.44
CA VAL A 171 -17.77 4.71 13.34
C VAL A 171 -18.41 3.43 13.89
N ARG A 172 -19.01 3.48 15.11
CA ARG A 172 -19.70 2.31 15.68
C ARG A 172 -20.83 1.79 14.80
N PHE A 173 -21.62 2.68 14.20
CA PHE A 173 -22.66 2.27 13.25
C PHE A 173 -22.07 1.53 12.04
N VAL A 174 -20.97 2.03 11.47
CA VAL A 174 -20.33 1.37 10.33
C VAL A 174 -19.69 0.05 10.75
N GLU A 175 -19.11 -0.05 11.95
CA GLU A 175 -18.63 -1.32 12.51
C GLU A 175 -19.77 -2.35 12.65
N GLU A 176 -20.95 -1.94 13.13
CA GLU A 176 -22.15 -2.78 13.20
C GLU A 176 -22.57 -3.27 11.81
N LEU A 177 -22.58 -2.37 10.82
CA LEU A 177 -22.93 -2.68 9.43
C LEU A 177 -21.92 -3.68 8.82
N LEU A 178 -20.61 -3.42 8.97
CA LEU A 178 -19.56 -4.28 8.45
C LEU A 178 -19.53 -5.65 9.13
N ALA A 179 -19.82 -5.72 10.43
CA ALA A 179 -19.94 -6.98 11.17
C ALA A 179 -21.15 -7.82 10.72
N LYS A 180 -22.25 -7.17 10.32
CA LYS A 180 -23.46 -7.82 9.81
C LYS A 180 -23.30 -8.36 8.39
N ALA A 181 -22.53 -7.66 7.55
CA ALA A 181 -22.28 -8.06 6.17
C ALA A 181 -21.34 -9.28 6.09
N PRO A 182 -21.47 -10.14 5.06
CA PRO A 182 -20.57 -11.29 4.88
C PRO A 182 -19.10 -10.87 4.82
N ALA A 183 -18.19 -11.76 5.24
CA ALA A 183 -16.76 -11.58 5.00
C ALA A 183 -16.43 -11.65 3.50
N ASN A 184 -15.26 -11.11 3.13
CA ASN A 184 -14.70 -11.19 1.79
C ASN A 184 -15.57 -10.59 0.68
N ILE A 185 -16.35 -9.54 1.00
CA ILE A 185 -17.12 -8.79 0.02
C ILE A 185 -16.44 -7.46 -0.35
N PRO A 186 -16.65 -6.96 -1.58
CA PRO A 186 -16.16 -5.65 -2.00
C PRO A 186 -16.94 -4.49 -1.38
N ILE A 187 -16.23 -3.42 -1.10
CA ILE A 187 -16.78 -2.10 -0.79
C ILE A 187 -16.45 -1.19 -1.97
N MET A 188 -17.49 -0.74 -2.70
CA MET A 188 -17.34 0.19 -3.81
C MET A 188 -17.15 1.62 -3.31
N GLY A 189 -16.55 2.48 -4.11
CA GLY A 189 -16.34 3.89 -3.76
C GLY A 189 -14.97 4.17 -3.20
N TYR A 190 -14.87 5.07 -2.21
CA TYR A 190 -13.61 5.40 -1.55
C TYR A 190 -13.88 6.11 -0.22
N PRO A 191 -13.10 5.87 0.85
CA PRO A 191 -13.34 6.45 2.18
C PRO A 191 -12.81 7.89 2.35
N TRP A 192 -12.34 8.50 1.29
CA TRP A 192 -11.79 9.86 1.26
C TRP A 192 -12.24 10.60 -0.01
N ALA A 193 -12.56 11.88 0.11
CA ALA A 193 -13.02 12.71 -1.00
C ALA A 193 -12.32 14.08 -1.05
N GLY A 194 -11.22 14.24 -0.32
CA GLY A 194 -10.43 15.46 -0.19
C GLY A 194 -9.96 15.65 1.26
N VAL A 195 -9.15 16.67 1.49
CA VAL A 195 -8.65 17.02 2.83
C VAL A 195 -9.85 17.24 3.76
N ASP A 196 -9.83 16.58 4.92
CA ASP A 196 -10.92 16.61 5.93
C ASP A 196 -12.32 16.16 5.43
N VAL A 197 -12.36 15.50 4.26
CA VAL A 197 -13.62 14.97 3.70
C VAL A 197 -13.56 13.45 3.65
N GLY A 198 -14.16 12.81 4.62
CA GLY A 198 -14.09 11.36 4.85
C GLY A 198 -13.08 10.99 5.94
N ILE A 199 -13.15 9.73 6.38
CA ILE A 199 -12.25 9.19 7.42
C ILE A 199 -10.78 9.12 6.97
N GLY A 200 -10.53 9.19 5.67
CA GLY A 200 -9.21 9.05 5.08
C GLY A 200 -8.92 7.66 4.52
N GLU A 201 -7.96 7.58 3.60
CA GLU A 201 -7.58 6.33 2.94
C GLU A 201 -7.04 5.31 3.94
N GLY A 202 -5.97 5.64 4.65
CA GLY A 202 -5.31 4.72 5.59
C GLY A 202 -6.26 4.17 6.66
N PRO A 203 -6.90 5.02 7.48
CA PRO A 203 -7.86 4.60 8.49
C PRO A 203 -9.08 3.88 7.90
N GLY A 204 -9.58 4.32 6.75
CA GLY A 204 -10.71 3.70 6.08
C GLY A 204 -10.41 2.28 5.60
N VAL A 205 -9.30 2.08 4.88
CA VAL A 205 -8.88 0.75 4.42
C VAL A 205 -8.54 -0.16 5.60
N THR A 206 -7.95 0.38 6.68
CA THR A 206 -7.70 -0.38 7.91
C THR A 206 -9.02 -0.88 8.50
N LEU A 207 -10.00 -0.01 8.68
CA LEU A 207 -11.32 -0.36 9.21
C LEU A 207 -11.99 -1.46 8.37
N LEU A 208 -12.01 -1.29 7.03
CA LEU A 208 -12.57 -2.29 6.13
C LEU A 208 -11.83 -3.63 6.23
N SER A 209 -10.51 -3.60 6.26
CA SER A 209 -9.66 -4.79 6.39
C SER A 209 -9.90 -5.54 7.70
N GLU A 210 -10.03 -4.83 8.83
CA GLU A 210 -10.33 -5.44 10.13
C GLU A 210 -11.60 -6.30 10.09
N PHE A 211 -12.61 -5.86 9.34
CA PHE A 211 -13.87 -6.58 9.14
C PHE A 211 -13.84 -7.50 7.91
N ALA A 212 -12.68 -7.87 7.41
CA ALA A 212 -12.51 -8.74 6.24
C ALA A 212 -13.32 -8.24 5.02
N LYS A 213 -13.21 -6.97 4.72
CA LYS A 213 -13.72 -6.35 3.50
C LYS A 213 -12.53 -5.82 2.69
N PHE A 214 -12.70 -5.73 1.39
CA PHE A 214 -11.71 -5.09 0.52
C PHE A 214 -12.36 -3.96 -0.27
N LEU A 215 -11.60 -2.89 -0.44
CA LEU A 215 -12.05 -1.73 -1.19
C LEU A 215 -11.87 -1.96 -2.70
N VAL A 216 -12.86 -1.58 -3.48
CA VAL A 216 -12.75 -1.39 -4.93
C VAL A 216 -12.83 0.10 -5.20
N GLY A 217 -11.67 0.74 -5.33
CA GLY A 217 -11.57 2.17 -5.64
C GLY A 217 -12.30 2.46 -6.96
N SER A 218 -13.43 3.15 -6.88
CA SER A 218 -14.34 3.32 -8.03
C SER A 218 -15.00 4.69 -8.11
N ILE A 219 -14.65 5.64 -7.21
CA ILE A 219 -15.09 7.02 -7.39
C ILE A 219 -14.57 7.55 -8.73
N ASN A 220 -15.27 8.48 -9.34
CA ASN A 220 -14.96 9.01 -10.68
C ASN A 220 -15.03 7.97 -11.83
N CYS A 221 -15.65 6.80 -11.61
CA CYS A 221 -16.01 5.91 -12.71
C CYS A 221 -17.38 6.28 -13.27
N SER A 222 -17.41 6.68 -14.54
CA SER A 222 -18.64 6.86 -15.30
C SER A 222 -19.11 5.56 -15.92
N ASN A 223 -20.40 5.43 -16.17
CA ASN A 223 -20.99 4.34 -16.96
C ASN A 223 -20.70 2.93 -16.44
N LEU A 224 -20.51 2.77 -15.14
CA LEU A 224 -20.14 1.46 -14.58
C LEU A 224 -21.22 0.40 -14.83
N SER A 225 -22.52 0.79 -14.87
CA SER A 225 -23.63 -0.08 -15.26
C SER A 225 -23.61 -0.54 -16.74
N VAL A 226 -22.90 0.19 -17.59
CA VAL A 226 -22.66 -0.25 -18.98
C VAL A 226 -21.48 -1.19 -19.05
N HIS A 227 -20.37 -0.79 -18.43
CA HIS A 227 -19.14 -1.56 -18.48
C HIS A 227 -19.30 -2.94 -17.84
N SER A 228 -19.91 -3.03 -16.66
CA SER A 228 -20.14 -4.28 -15.95
C SER A 228 -21.16 -5.22 -16.63
N GLY A 229 -21.99 -4.67 -17.51
CA GLY A 229 -22.93 -5.45 -18.34
C GLY A 229 -22.30 -6.14 -19.55
N ILE A 230 -20.98 -5.94 -19.78
CA ILE A 230 -20.25 -6.55 -20.89
C ILE A 230 -19.58 -7.84 -20.42
N ASN A 231 -19.77 -8.94 -21.15
CA ASN A 231 -19.12 -10.22 -20.87
C ASN A 231 -18.08 -10.52 -21.96
N ILE A 232 -16.82 -10.71 -21.55
CA ILE A 232 -15.71 -11.12 -22.41
C ILE A 232 -15.17 -12.45 -21.91
N PRO A 233 -15.42 -13.56 -22.62
CA PRO A 233 -15.08 -14.92 -22.14
C PRO A 233 -13.58 -15.16 -21.94
N GLU A 234 -12.72 -14.54 -22.76
CA GLU A 234 -11.27 -14.67 -22.71
C GLU A 234 -10.64 -13.29 -22.54
N LEU A 235 -10.24 -12.98 -21.33
CA LEU A 235 -9.67 -11.68 -20.96
C LEU A 235 -8.28 -11.90 -20.38
N ARG A 236 -7.29 -12.11 -21.25
CA ARG A 236 -5.90 -12.39 -20.86
C ARG A 236 -4.92 -11.61 -21.72
N PRO A 237 -3.81 -11.15 -21.15
CA PRO A 237 -2.73 -10.54 -21.93
C PRO A 237 -2.06 -11.59 -22.80
N SER A 238 -1.41 -11.15 -23.88
CA SER A 238 -0.57 -12.01 -24.71
C SER A 238 0.55 -12.66 -23.89
N ALA A 239 0.98 -13.85 -24.29
CA ALA A 239 2.09 -14.53 -23.65
C ALA A 239 3.36 -13.64 -23.65
N PRO A 240 4.11 -13.57 -22.55
CA PRO A 240 5.34 -12.80 -22.50
C PRO A 240 6.41 -13.40 -23.44
N PRO A 241 7.29 -12.58 -24.00
CA PRO A 241 8.48 -13.08 -24.69
C PRO A 241 9.38 -13.87 -23.73
N PRO A 242 10.31 -14.69 -24.22
CA PRO A 242 11.26 -15.38 -23.35
C PRO A 242 12.14 -14.38 -22.59
N PRO A 243 12.55 -14.70 -21.35
CA PRO A 243 13.45 -13.83 -20.59
C PRO A 243 14.81 -13.69 -21.28
N PRO A 244 15.50 -12.56 -21.08
CA PRO A 244 16.89 -12.43 -21.55
C PRO A 244 17.80 -13.43 -20.83
N LYS A 245 18.95 -13.71 -21.42
CA LYS A 245 19.96 -14.57 -20.79
C LYS A 245 20.52 -13.85 -19.55
N LEU A 246 20.69 -14.60 -18.45
CA LEU A 246 21.29 -14.07 -17.23
C LEU A 246 22.75 -13.67 -17.48
N ASP A 247 23.06 -12.39 -17.32
CA ASP A 247 24.42 -11.84 -17.29
C ASP A 247 24.79 -11.54 -15.84
N ARG A 248 25.83 -12.17 -15.34
CA ARG A 248 26.26 -12.05 -13.95
C ARG A 248 26.93 -10.71 -13.59
N ASN A 249 27.12 -9.82 -14.57
CA ASN A 249 27.73 -8.50 -14.38
C ASN A 249 26.71 -7.36 -14.36
N LYS A 250 25.41 -7.68 -14.44
CA LYS A 250 24.34 -6.69 -14.60
C LYS A 250 23.51 -6.48 -13.32
N VAL A 251 22.86 -5.33 -13.30
CA VAL A 251 21.79 -4.98 -12.38
C VAL A 251 20.47 -5.04 -13.15
N TYR A 252 19.60 -5.96 -12.79
CA TYR A 252 18.28 -6.09 -13.41
C TYR A 252 17.29 -5.22 -12.65
N VAL A 253 16.60 -4.33 -13.36
CA VAL A 253 15.62 -3.41 -12.78
C VAL A 253 14.25 -3.63 -13.42
N SER A 254 13.21 -3.61 -12.62
CA SER A 254 11.82 -3.65 -13.11
C SER A 254 11.04 -2.46 -12.57
N PHE A 255 10.54 -1.61 -13.47
CA PHE A 255 9.62 -0.53 -13.13
C PHE A 255 8.20 -1.07 -12.99
N ILE A 256 7.56 -0.79 -11.87
CA ILE A 256 6.16 -1.12 -11.63
C ILE A 256 5.41 0.18 -11.34
N ILE A 257 4.43 0.50 -12.20
CA ILE A 257 3.60 1.71 -12.08
C ILE A 257 2.40 1.41 -11.18
N SER A 258 2.18 2.29 -10.20
CA SER A 258 1.16 2.18 -9.15
C SER A 258 -0.27 2.41 -9.64
N ASP A 259 -1.21 2.17 -8.72
CA ASP A 259 -2.61 2.62 -8.68
C ASP A 259 -3.56 2.05 -9.74
N GLY A 260 -3.15 1.02 -10.48
CA GLY A 260 -4.06 0.31 -11.40
C GLY A 260 -5.13 -0.53 -10.69
N ASP A 261 -5.14 -0.58 -9.36
CA ASP A 261 -6.24 -1.09 -8.54
C ASP A 261 -7.42 -0.12 -8.45
N ASN A 262 -7.15 1.17 -8.62
CA ASN A 262 -8.17 2.21 -8.70
C ASN A 262 -8.79 2.23 -10.10
N LEU A 263 -10.04 1.83 -10.23
CA LEU A 263 -10.73 1.86 -11.53
C LEU A 263 -10.70 3.24 -12.19
N PRO A 264 -10.83 4.38 -11.46
CA PRO A 264 -10.65 5.71 -12.04
C PRO A 264 -9.32 5.91 -12.75
N VAL A 265 -8.24 5.37 -12.23
CA VAL A 265 -6.90 5.49 -12.85
C VAL A 265 -6.87 4.77 -14.19
N LEU A 266 -7.52 3.60 -14.28
CA LEU A 266 -7.65 2.84 -15.53
C LEU A 266 -8.62 3.48 -16.54
N THR A 267 -9.65 4.16 -16.06
CA THR A 267 -10.74 4.66 -16.93
C THR A 267 -10.57 6.10 -17.39
N ALA A 268 -10.11 7.00 -16.52
CA ALA A 268 -10.09 8.44 -16.75
C ALA A 268 -8.86 9.17 -16.21
N GLY A 269 -8.04 8.49 -15.39
CA GLY A 269 -6.85 9.07 -14.80
C GLY A 269 -5.60 8.96 -15.67
N ASN A 270 -4.46 8.70 -15.04
CA ASN A 270 -3.16 8.78 -15.69
C ASN A 270 -2.88 7.62 -16.67
N PHE A 271 -3.46 6.42 -16.48
CA PHE A 271 -3.15 5.28 -17.33
C PHE A 271 -3.53 5.49 -18.80
N PRO A 272 -4.72 6.00 -19.19
CA PRO A 272 -5.03 6.29 -20.57
C PRO A 272 -4.03 7.22 -21.25
N GLN A 273 -3.48 8.20 -20.51
CA GLN A 273 -2.48 9.15 -21.01
C GLN A 273 -1.11 8.49 -21.18
N LEU A 274 -0.62 7.79 -20.13
CA LEU A 274 0.64 7.04 -20.17
C LEU A 274 0.60 5.94 -21.25
N TRP A 275 -0.56 5.31 -21.42
CA TRP A 275 -0.73 4.25 -22.41
C TRP A 275 -0.63 4.73 -23.86
N GLN A 276 -1.00 5.97 -24.12
CA GLN A 276 -0.92 6.60 -25.43
C GLN A 276 0.41 7.33 -25.66
N ASP A 277 1.30 7.37 -24.65
CA ASP A 277 2.61 8.02 -24.79
C ASP A 277 3.49 7.30 -25.81
N LYS A 278 4.19 8.07 -26.64
CA LYS A 278 5.07 7.58 -27.72
C LYS A 278 6.31 6.83 -27.20
N THR A 279 6.65 7.00 -25.94
CA THR A 279 7.76 6.32 -25.25
C THR A 279 7.38 4.91 -24.82
N ARG A 280 6.06 4.64 -24.69
CA ARG A 280 5.60 3.29 -24.34
C ARG A 280 6.06 2.25 -25.37
N GLY A 281 6.50 1.11 -24.86
CA GLY A 281 7.03 0.01 -25.66
C GLY A 281 8.53 0.11 -25.97
N ARG A 282 9.23 1.19 -25.58
CA ARG A 282 10.68 1.31 -25.77
C ARG A 282 11.49 0.54 -24.72
N PHE A 283 10.94 0.37 -23.53
CA PHE A 283 11.53 -0.42 -22.45
C PHE A 283 10.42 -1.16 -21.64
N PRO A 284 10.77 -2.22 -20.90
CA PRO A 284 9.81 -2.99 -20.14
C PRO A 284 9.21 -2.22 -18.96
N ILE A 285 7.88 -2.36 -18.78
CA ILE A 285 7.09 -1.75 -17.69
C ILE A 285 6.09 -2.77 -17.14
N GLY A 286 5.97 -2.83 -15.80
CA GLY A 286 4.88 -3.50 -15.10
C GLY A 286 3.74 -2.54 -14.83
N TRP A 287 2.54 -2.84 -15.34
CA TRP A 287 1.31 -2.11 -15.11
C TRP A 287 0.49 -2.83 -14.05
N THR A 288 0.21 -2.15 -12.95
CA THR A 288 -0.70 -2.70 -11.94
C THR A 288 -2.13 -2.70 -12.47
N MET A 289 -2.92 -3.69 -12.04
CA MET A 289 -4.32 -3.82 -12.45
C MET A 289 -5.12 -4.58 -11.40
N SER A 290 -6.29 -4.04 -11.03
CA SER A 290 -7.21 -4.74 -10.13
C SER A 290 -7.69 -6.06 -10.75
N PRO A 291 -7.57 -7.20 -10.06
CA PRO A 291 -8.17 -8.44 -10.54
C PRO A 291 -9.69 -8.37 -10.66
N SER A 292 -10.39 -7.51 -9.90
CA SER A 292 -11.84 -7.30 -10.05
C SER A 292 -12.24 -6.50 -11.29
N ALA A 293 -11.28 -5.88 -11.99
CA ALA A 293 -11.55 -5.08 -13.18
C ALA A 293 -12.22 -5.88 -14.32
N HIS A 294 -11.96 -7.19 -14.41
CA HIS A 294 -12.62 -8.03 -15.42
C HIS A 294 -14.14 -8.14 -15.24
N LEU A 295 -14.67 -7.90 -14.03
CA LEU A 295 -16.10 -7.87 -13.75
C LEU A 295 -16.71 -6.48 -13.98
N LEU A 296 -15.94 -5.43 -13.70
CA LEU A 296 -16.46 -4.08 -13.60
C LEU A 296 -16.24 -3.26 -14.86
N ILE A 297 -15.08 -3.46 -15.53
CA ILE A 297 -14.68 -2.71 -16.71
C ILE A 297 -14.02 -3.59 -17.78
N PRO A 298 -14.61 -4.78 -18.13
CA PRO A 298 -13.95 -5.75 -18.98
C PRO A 298 -13.54 -5.23 -20.35
N ALA A 299 -14.34 -4.35 -20.97
CA ALA A 299 -14.00 -3.75 -22.26
C ALA A 299 -12.76 -2.84 -22.19
N ILE A 300 -12.52 -2.19 -21.07
CA ILE A 300 -11.33 -1.35 -20.82
C ILE A 300 -10.12 -2.24 -20.58
N VAL A 301 -10.27 -3.33 -19.82
CA VAL A 301 -9.22 -4.34 -19.66
C VAL A 301 -8.84 -4.96 -21.02
N ASP A 302 -9.82 -5.29 -21.87
CA ASP A 302 -9.57 -5.77 -23.24
C ASP A 302 -8.77 -4.75 -24.06
N TYR A 303 -9.06 -3.46 -23.91
CA TYR A 303 -8.28 -2.42 -24.56
C TYR A 303 -6.80 -2.48 -24.17
N TYR A 304 -6.49 -2.51 -22.87
CA TYR A 304 -5.12 -2.61 -22.40
C TYR A 304 -4.44 -3.89 -22.86
N PHE A 305 -5.09 -5.04 -22.71
CA PHE A 305 -4.51 -6.33 -23.10
C PHE A 305 -4.32 -6.48 -24.63
N SER A 306 -5.30 -6.04 -25.41
CA SER A 306 -5.26 -6.15 -26.88
C SER A 306 -4.30 -5.17 -27.54
N THR A 307 -3.94 -4.06 -26.86
CA THR A 307 -3.03 -3.02 -27.40
C THR A 307 -1.67 -3.03 -26.70
N ALA A 308 -1.41 -4.00 -25.84
CA ALA A 308 -0.13 -4.16 -25.16
C ALA A 308 0.99 -4.49 -26.16
N THR A 309 2.16 -3.93 -25.90
CA THR A 309 3.41 -4.27 -26.59
C THR A 309 4.12 -5.42 -25.89
N GLN A 310 5.19 -5.93 -26.47
CA GLN A 310 6.03 -6.95 -25.83
C GLN A 310 6.74 -6.46 -24.54
N ASN A 311 6.78 -5.14 -24.34
CA ASN A 311 7.38 -4.52 -23.16
C ASN A 311 6.36 -4.20 -22.05
N ASP A 312 5.06 -4.39 -22.29
CA ASP A 312 4.03 -4.17 -21.29
C ASP A 312 3.72 -5.47 -20.54
N ALA A 313 3.90 -5.49 -19.24
CA ALA A 313 3.55 -6.60 -18.35
C ALA A 313 2.43 -6.19 -17.40
N PHE A 314 1.60 -7.12 -16.95
CA PHE A 314 0.51 -6.84 -16.02
C PHE A 314 0.64 -7.66 -14.74
N LEU A 315 0.34 -7.01 -13.62
CA LEU A 315 0.36 -7.65 -12.31
C LEU A 315 -0.84 -7.22 -11.46
N ALA A 316 -1.31 -8.14 -10.62
CA ALA A 316 -2.42 -7.87 -9.72
C ALA A 316 -2.04 -6.81 -8.67
N ALA A 317 -2.90 -5.86 -8.41
CA ALA A 317 -2.80 -4.83 -7.39
C ALA A 317 -4.22 -4.40 -6.93
N VAL A 318 -4.32 -3.84 -5.74
CA VAL A 318 -3.37 -3.89 -4.63
C VAL A 318 -3.84 -4.94 -3.62
N SER A 319 -2.94 -5.74 -3.13
CA SER A 319 -3.17 -6.77 -2.11
C SER A 319 -4.04 -7.97 -2.55
N GLY A 320 -4.59 -7.97 -3.75
CA GLY A 320 -5.40 -9.09 -4.27
C GLY A 320 -6.59 -8.65 -5.11
N VAL A 321 -7.75 -9.30 -4.92
CA VAL A 321 -8.99 -9.01 -5.67
C VAL A 321 -9.50 -7.57 -5.45
N GLY A 322 -9.02 -6.89 -4.41
CA GLY A 322 -9.24 -5.49 -4.12
C GLY A 322 -8.35 -5.00 -3.00
N TYR A 323 -8.41 -3.69 -2.72
CA TYR A 323 -7.53 -3.00 -1.81
C TYR A 323 -7.82 -3.33 -0.35
N CYS A 324 -6.86 -3.94 0.31
CA CYS A 324 -6.87 -4.18 1.75
C CYS A 324 -5.45 -4.13 2.31
N TYR A 325 -5.34 -4.05 3.64
CA TYR A 325 -4.10 -4.23 4.37
C TYR A 325 -4.06 -5.64 4.98
N PRO A 326 -3.28 -6.58 4.45
CA PRO A 326 -3.22 -7.96 4.94
C PRO A 326 -2.88 -8.08 6.41
N ASP A 327 -2.02 -7.17 6.95
CA ASP A 327 -1.67 -7.16 8.37
C ASP A 327 -2.85 -6.87 9.28
N SER A 328 -3.87 -6.17 8.80
CA SER A 328 -5.11 -5.86 9.54
C SER A 328 -6.28 -6.76 9.14
N TYR A 329 -6.15 -7.55 8.07
CA TYR A 329 -7.28 -8.28 7.50
C TYR A 329 -7.87 -9.33 8.43
N GLY A 330 -9.17 -9.24 8.68
CA GLY A 330 -9.93 -10.20 9.45
C GLY A 330 -9.65 -10.22 10.96
N VAL A 331 -8.98 -9.21 11.54
CA VAL A 331 -8.63 -9.19 12.98
C VAL A 331 -9.85 -9.19 13.90
N ARG A 332 -11.03 -8.82 13.40
CA ARG A 332 -12.31 -8.86 14.15
C ARG A 332 -12.96 -10.26 14.11
N TYR A 333 -12.42 -11.20 13.36
CA TYR A 333 -12.96 -12.56 13.25
C TYR A 333 -12.19 -13.53 14.17
N ARG A 334 -12.93 -14.46 14.78
CA ARG A 334 -12.33 -15.50 15.63
C ARG A 334 -11.37 -16.40 14.86
N ASP A 335 -11.71 -16.73 13.62
CA ASP A 335 -10.91 -17.54 12.70
C ASP A 335 -10.36 -16.67 11.57
N ARG A 336 -9.45 -15.79 11.95
CA ARG A 336 -8.78 -14.85 11.04
C ARG A 336 -8.07 -15.55 9.88
N GLU A 337 -7.38 -16.65 10.18
CA GLU A 337 -6.60 -17.36 9.17
C GLU A 337 -7.48 -17.90 8.06
N LYS A 338 -8.60 -18.54 8.43
CA LYS A 338 -9.56 -19.06 7.47
C LYS A 338 -10.14 -17.95 6.58
N VAL A 339 -10.53 -16.85 7.20
CA VAL A 339 -11.11 -15.70 6.47
C VAL A 339 -10.09 -15.11 5.48
N PHE A 340 -8.82 -15.03 5.86
CA PHE A 340 -7.77 -14.54 4.98
C PHE A 340 -7.44 -15.56 3.87
N ASP A 341 -7.44 -16.86 4.18
CA ASP A 341 -7.25 -17.92 3.18
C ASP A 341 -8.38 -17.88 2.12
N GLU A 342 -9.62 -17.68 2.53
CA GLU A 342 -10.77 -17.50 1.62
C GLU A 342 -10.61 -16.25 0.73
N PHE A 343 -10.11 -15.15 1.27
CA PHE A 343 -9.78 -13.95 0.49
C PHE A 343 -8.71 -14.25 -0.59
N LEU A 344 -7.69 -15.01 -0.23
CA LEU A 344 -6.64 -15.41 -1.19
C LEU A 344 -7.16 -16.39 -2.24
N ASP A 345 -8.10 -17.27 -1.90
CA ASP A 345 -8.75 -18.16 -2.87
C ASP A 345 -9.58 -17.37 -3.90
N VAL A 346 -10.34 -16.38 -3.45
CA VAL A 346 -11.05 -15.44 -4.34
C VAL A 346 -10.06 -14.66 -5.20
N THR A 347 -8.98 -14.18 -4.62
CA THR A 347 -7.90 -13.50 -5.34
C THR A 347 -7.30 -14.40 -6.43
N ALA A 348 -6.99 -15.64 -6.09
CA ALA A 348 -6.44 -16.63 -7.03
C ALA A 348 -7.39 -16.90 -8.22
N GLN A 349 -8.69 -17.01 -7.95
CA GLN A 349 -9.71 -17.18 -8.97
C GLN A 349 -9.71 -16.02 -9.98
N HIS A 350 -9.79 -14.77 -9.49
CA HIS A 350 -9.83 -13.57 -10.33
C HIS A 350 -8.51 -13.34 -11.08
N MET A 351 -7.37 -13.54 -10.44
CA MET A 351 -6.07 -13.51 -11.11
C MET A 351 -5.98 -14.57 -12.22
N GLY A 352 -6.49 -15.78 -11.96
CA GLY A 352 -6.53 -16.88 -12.94
C GLY A 352 -7.36 -16.56 -14.18
N ILE A 353 -8.52 -15.92 -14.02
CA ILE A 353 -9.37 -15.46 -15.13
C ILE A 353 -8.61 -14.45 -16.01
N MET A 354 -7.92 -13.50 -15.40
CA MET A 354 -7.16 -12.46 -16.10
C MET A 354 -5.75 -12.90 -16.52
N GLY A 355 -5.31 -14.10 -16.19
CA GLY A 355 -3.95 -14.56 -16.49
C GLY A 355 -2.85 -13.81 -15.75
N LEU A 356 -3.17 -13.11 -14.66
CA LEU A 356 -2.21 -12.38 -13.83
C LEU A 356 -1.44 -13.37 -12.95
N LYS A 357 -0.11 -13.29 -12.97
CA LYS A 357 0.77 -14.24 -12.28
C LYS A 357 1.72 -13.58 -11.27
N MET A 358 1.53 -12.32 -10.98
CA MET A 358 2.34 -11.54 -10.05
C MET A 358 1.42 -10.67 -9.21
N ALA A 359 1.81 -10.38 -7.98
CA ALA A 359 1.02 -9.56 -7.07
C ALA A 359 1.86 -8.45 -6.45
N TRP A 360 1.37 -7.22 -6.54
CA TRP A 360 1.84 -6.11 -5.73
C TRP A 360 0.94 -5.95 -4.51
N ILE A 361 1.56 -5.88 -3.32
CA ILE A 361 0.84 -5.97 -2.05
C ILE A 361 1.25 -4.82 -1.15
N MET A 362 0.29 -4.11 -0.58
CA MET A 362 0.49 -3.01 0.35
C MET A 362 -0.01 -3.36 1.75
N GLY A 363 0.60 -2.79 2.80
CA GLY A 363 0.21 -3.08 4.18
C GLY A 363 0.39 -4.54 4.58
N ILE A 364 1.46 -5.16 4.07
CA ILE A 364 1.90 -6.50 4.43
C ILE A 364 3.34 -6.44 4.91
N THR A 365 3.52 -6.78 6.17
CA THR A 365 4.82 -6.69 6.82
C THR A 365 5.23 -8.04 7.41
N ARG A 366 4.27 -8.93 7.59
CA ARG A 366 4.45 -10.24 8.23
C ARG A 366 4.85 -11.30 7.20
N PRO A 367 6.07 -11.91 7.32
CA PRO A 367 6.54 -12.90 6.35
C PRO A 367 5.62 -14.11 6.18
N GLU A 368 4.92 -14.51 7.25
CA GLU A 368 3.96 -15.61 7.18
C GLU A 368 2.74 -15.28 6.30
N LEU A 369 2.28 -14.01 6.28
CA LEU A 369 1.21 -13.59 5.37
C LEU A 369 1.69 -13.53 3.92
N ILE A 370 2.93 -13.06 3.70
CA ILE A 370 3.56 -13.09 2.36
C ILE A 370 3.63 -14.54 1.85
N SER A 371 4.03 -15.47 2.73
CA SER A 371 4.10 -16.90 2.39
C SER A 371 2.73 -17.48 1.99
N LYS A 372 1.64 -17.05 2.64
CA LYS A 372 0.28 -17.49 2.28
C LYS A 372 -0.11 -17.14 0.84
N TYR A 373 0.32 -15.97 0.31
CA TYR A 373 0.11 -15.66 -1.11
C TYR A 373 0.76 -16.70 -2.02
N ALA A 374 2.00 -17.07 -1.73
CA ALA A 374 2.71 -18.08 -2.49
C ALA A 374 2.09 -19.49 -2.36
N GLU A 375 1.46 -19.78 -1.23
CA GLU A 375 0.80 -21.07 -0.97
C GLU A 375 -0.57 -21.18 -1.62
N ARG A 376 -1.35 -20.09 -1.63
CA ARG A 376 -2.77 -20.08 -2.02
C ARG A 376 -3.01 -19.68 -3.47
N ILE A 377 -2.07 -18.96 -4.10
CA ILE A 377 -2.25 -18.50 -5.49
C ILE A 377 -1.44 -19.40 -6.44
N PRO A 378 -2.10 -20.32 -7.16
CA PRO A 378 -1.43 -21.24 -8.06
C PRO A 378 -0.68 -20.53 -9.19
N GLY A 379 0.57 -20.92 -9.43
CA GLY A 379 1.36 -20.38 -10.52
C GLY A 379 1.84 -18.94 -10.32
N LEU A 380 1.78 -18.41 -9.09
CA LEU A 380 2.34 -17.11 -8.74
C LEU A 380 3.85 -17.08 -9.04
N LEU A 381 4.31 -16.11 -9.82
CA LEU A 381 5.69 -15.99 -10.26
C LEU A 381 6.52 -15.11 -9.33
N ALA A 382 5.94 -14.04 -8.80
CA ALA A 382 6.60 -13.08 -7.91
C ALA A 382 5.61 -12.33 -7.02
N ILE A 383 6.14 -11.84 -5.90
CA ILE A 383 5.45 -10.94 -4.98
C ILE A 383 6.26 -9.66 -4.85
N PHE A 384 5.60 -8.51 -4.94
CA PHE A 384 6.17 -7.17 -4.83
C PHE A 384 5.49 -6.44 -3.68
N PRO A 385 5.99 -6.58 -2.43
CA PRO A 385 5.42 -5.88 -1.30
C PRO A 385 5.94 -4.45 -1.21
N ASP A 386 5.15 -3.59 -0.59
CA ASP A 386 5.51 -2.26 -0.12
C ASP A 386 5.69 -1.14 -1.14
N TYR A 387 5.77 0.07 -0.58
CA TYR A 387 6.12 1.32 -1.26
C TYR A 387 7.62 1.59 -1.38
N GLY A 388 8.48 0.67 -0.99
CA GLY A 388 9.88 0.81 -1.24
C GLY A 388 10.70 1.68 -0.29
N ARG A 389 10.42 1.65 0.98
CA ARG A 389 11.18 2.45 1.95
C ARG A 389 12.21 1.67 2.76
N ARG A 390 12.52 0.40 2.40
CA ARG A 390 12.99 -0.51 3.45
C ARG A 390 14.15 -1.38 3.06
N LEU A 391 14.90 -0.98 2.07
CA LEU A 391 16.05 -1.74 1.64
C LEU A 391 17.13 -1.86 2.71
N ASN A 392 17.27 -0.82 3.53
CA ASN A 392 18.24 -0.82 4.63
C ASN A 392 17.83 -1.71 5.81
N GLU A 393 16.58 -2.18 5.84
CA GLU A 393 16.12 -3.12 6.87
C GLU A 393 16.52 -4.56 6.60
N TYR A 394 16.83 -4.89 5.34
CA TYR A 394 17.18 -6.24 4.91
C TYR A 394 18.57 -6.24 4.28
N SER A 395 19.37 -7.25 4.61
CA SER A 395 20.65 -7.46 3.94
C SER A 395 20.52 -7.77 2.44
N GLU A 396 19.30 -8.08 2.01
CA GLU A 396 18.95 -8.40 0.62
C GLU A 396 17.56 -7.85 0.30
N ALA A 397 17.45 -7.09 -0.79
CA ALA A 397 16.19 -6.56 -1.30
C ALA A 397 15.26 -7.67 -1.82
N VAL A 398 15.78 -8.88 -1.99
CA VAL A 398 15.07 -10.02 -2.58
C VAL A 398 15.31 -11.27 -1.75
N TYR A 399 14.28 -12.06 -1.55
CA TYR A 399 14.40 -13.40 -0.95
C TYR A 399 13.40 -14.37 -1.59
N MET A 400 13.57 -15.67 -1.33
CA MET A 400 12.69 -16.73 -1.83
C MET A 400 11.76 -17.21 -0.72
N THR A 401 10.46 -17.37 -1.02
CA THR A 401 9.51 -18.06 -0.12
C THR A 401 9.74 -19.57 -0.14
N ALA A 402 9.16 -20.27 0.85
CA ALA A 402 9.18 -21.72 0.93
C ALA A 402 8.53 -22.41 -0.29
N LYS A 403 7.68 -21.72 -1.04
CA LYS A 403 7.05 -22.21 -2.28
C LYS A 403 7.82 -21.81 -3.55
N ASN A 404 9.06 -21.38 -3.39
CA ASN A 404 9.92 -20.97 -4.49
C ASN A 404 9.36 -19.80 -5.31
N VAL A 405 8.69 -18.87 -4.65
CA VAL A 405 8.21 -17.61 -5.21
C VAL A 405 9.11 -16.49 -4.69
N PRO A 406 9.81 -15.73 -5.54
CA PRO A 406 10.64 -14.62 -5.11
C PRO A 406 9.79 -13.43 -4.65
N VAL A 407 10.31 -12.76 -3.63
CA VAL A 407 9.76 -11.54 -3.05
C VAL A 407 10.74 -10.42 -3.30
N PHE A 408 10.30 -9.36 -3.97
CA PHE A 408 11.11 -8.19 -4.31
C PHE A 408 10.59 -6.99 -3.55
N HIS A 409 11.26 -6.63 -2.45
CA HIS A 409 10.96 -5.36 -1.79
C HIS A 409 11.30 -4.20 -2.73
N ALA A 410 10.48 -3.15 -2.68
CA ALA A 410 10.71 -2.03 -3.56
C ALA A 410 11.99 -1.28 -3.19
N ALA A 411 12.72 -0.88 -4.23
CA ALA A 411 14.03 -0.26 -4.13
C ALA A 411 13.97 1.27 -3.93
N THR A 412 12.77 1.86 -3.93
CA THR A 412 12.59 3.31 -3.90
C THR A 412 11.67 3.75 -2.78
N GLY A 413 11.93 4.91 -2.20
CA GLY A 413 11.06 5.53 -1.21
C GLY A 413 9.91 6.31 -1.82
N TRP A 414 9.21 7.06 -0.98
CA TRP A 414 8.15 7.96 -1.39
C TRP A 414 8.68 9.02 -2.37
N GLN A 415 7.92 9.29 -3.41
CA GLN A 415 8.24 10.24 -4.48
C GLN A 415 7.22 11.37 -4.40
N GLU A 416 7.65 12.54 -3.95
CA GLU A 416 6.78 13.73 -3.86
C GLU A 416 7.01 14.71 -5.00
N GLY A 417 5.99 15.57 -5.24
CA GLY A 417 5.98 16.57 -6.28
C GLY A 417 7.03 17.68 -6.09
N ILE A 418 8.19 17.44 -6.65
CA ILE A 418 9.29 18.39 -6.87
C ILE A 418 9.47 18.61 -8.36
N SER A 419 10.45 19.43 -8.78
CA SER A 419 10.69 19.62 -10.21
C SER A 419 11.01 18.28 -10.91
N ARG A 420 10.67 18.18 -12.18
CA ARG A 420 10.90 16.99 -13.01
C ARG A 420 12.37 16.55 -13.01
N GLU A 421 13.29 17.48 -13.16
CA GLU A 421 14.73 17.22 -13.17
C GLU A 421 15.21 16.70 -11.81
N GLU A 422 14.72 17.28 -10.74
CA GLU A 422 15.08 16.85 -9.38
C GLU A 422 14.51 15.47 -9.03
N GLN A 423 13.30 15.15 -9.48
CA GLN A 423 12.73 13.80 -9.32
C GLN A 423 13.59 12.74 -10.02
N ILE A 424 13.99 12.99 -11.27
CA ILE A 424 14.86 12.09 -12.02
C ILE A 424 16.18 11.90 -11.27
N LYS A 425 16.84 13.02 -10.87
CA LYS A 425 18.11 12.99 -10.16
C LYS A 425 18.04 12.20 -8.85
N ARG A 426 16.99 12.43 -8.06
CA ARG A 426 16.78 11.72 -6.77
C ARG A 426 16.56 10.24 -6.98
N LEU A 427 15.70 9.85 -7.93
CA LEU A 427 15.45 8.45 -8.18
C LEU A 427 16.70 7.73 -8.69
N VAL A 428 17.49 8.34 -9.57
CA VAL A 428 18.77 7.79 -10.02
C VAL A 428 19.75 7.61 -8.85
N ALA A 429 19.89 8.64 -7.99
CA ALA A 429 20.74 8.57 -6.82
C ALA A 429 20.30 7.49 -5.84
N GLN A 430 19.01 7.39 -5.58
CA GLN A 430 18.42 6.38 -4.71
C GLN A 430 18.66 4.97 -5.26
N VAL A 431 18.36 4.71 -6.53
CA VAL A 431 18.60 3.40 -7.17
C VAL A 431 20.08 3.01 -7.06
N ARG A 432 21.00 3.95 -7.31
CA ARG A 432 22.44 3.67 -7.19
C ARG A 432 22.85 3.36 -5.75
N SER A 433 22.35 4.12 -4.78
CA SER A 433 22.70 3.94 -3.35
C SER A 433 22.29 2.58 -2.79
N ILE A 434 21.15 2.08 -3.25
CA ILE A 434 20.61 0.78 -2.81
C ILE A 434 21.07 -0.41 -3.64
N THR A 435 21.76 -0.18 -4.76
CA THR A 435 22.27 -1.26 -5.60
C THR A 435 23.36 -2.02 -4.85
N PRO A 436 23.16 -3.32 -4.53
CA PRO A 436 24.17 -4.13 -3.86
C PRO A 436 25.49 -4.12 -4.64
N PRO A 437 26.66 -4.18 -3.97
CA PRO A 437 27.94 -4.25 -4.65
C PRO A 437 28.15 -5.56 -5.43
N GLN A 438 27.48 -6.64 -5.02
CA GLN A 438 27.54 -7.93 -5.70
C GLN A 438 26.72 -7.91 -7.00
N ARG A 439 27.19 -8.68 -8.00
CA ARG A 439 26.45 -8.90 -9.25
C ARG A 439 26.18 -10.39 -9.45
N PRO A 440 25.08 -10.77 -10.08
CA PRO A 440 23.98 -9.89 -10.54
C PRO A 440 23.18 -9.31 -9.37
N ALA A 441 22.56 -8.16 -9.59
CA ALA A 441 21.62 -7.57 -8.64
C ALA A 441 20.21 -7.47 -9.27
N PHE A 442 19.16 -7.49 -8.43
CA PHE A 442 17.78 -7.51 -8.87
C PHE A 442 16.98 -6.47 -8.07
N LEU A 443 16.42 -5.49 -8.75
CA LEU A 443 15.75 -4.36 -8.12
C LEU A 443 14.34 -4.19 -8.66
N HIS A 444 13.39 -4.09 -7.75
CA HIS A 444 12.04 -3.60 -8.03
C HIS A 444 12.00 -2.10 -7.78
N ILE A 445 11.68 -1.32 -8.80
CA ILE A 445 11.53 0.12 -8.72
C ILE A 445 10.04 0.44 -8.82
N PHE A 446 9.45 0.80 -7.69
CA PHE A 446 8.06 1.23 -7.61
C PHE A 446 7.93 2.67 -8.11
N ILE A 447 6.98 2.93 -9.00
CA ILE A 447 6.76 4.22 -9.65
C ILE A 447 5.35 4.72 -9.32
N ILE A 448 5.29 5.85 -8.64
CA ILE A 448 4.02 6.54 -8.35
C ILE A 448 3.57 7.28 -9.62
N ASN A 449 2.46 6.86 -10.19
CA ASN A 449 1.97 7.35 -11.48
C ASN A 449 1.60 8.83 -11.52
N TRP A 450 1.44 9.47 -10.35
CA TRP A 450 1.13 10.91 -10.25
C TRP A 450 2.34 11.81 -10.52
N PHE A 451 3.55 11.29 -10.34
CA PHE A 451 4.79 12.07 -10.36
C PHE A 451 5.71 11.73 -11.54
N PHE A 452 5.53 10.57 -12.18
CA PHE A 452 6.39 10.10 -13.24
C PHE A 452 5.61 9.80 -14.51
N ASP A 453 6.15 10.23 -15.65
CA ASP A 453 5.75 9.82 -16.99
C ASP A 453 6.82 8.91 -17.64
N LEU A 454 6.50 8.34 -18.78
CA LEU A 454 7.39 7.39 -19.45
C LEU A 454 8.69 8.02 -19.96
N PRO A 455 8.71 9.26 -20.51
CA PRO A 455 9.95 9.95 -20.83
C PRO A 455 10.89 10.15 -19.64
N MET A 456 10.37 10.36 -18.41
CA MET A 456 11.19 10.43 -17.21
C MET A 456 11.87 9.09 -16.90
N LEU A 457 11.14 7.98 -17.04
CA LEU A 457 11.69 6.64 -16.82
C LEU A 457 12.76 6.28 -17.87
N GLU A 458 12.58 6.68 -19.14
CA GLU A 458 13.59 6.53 -20.17
C GLU A 458 14.87 7.30 -19.82
N GLU A 459 14.74 8.55 -19.36
CA GLU A 459 15.88 9.37 -18.92
C GLU A 459 16.58 8.78 -17.68
N ILE A 460 15.83 8.24 -16.73
CA ILE A 460 16.39 7.55 -15.56
C ILE A 460 17.23 6.35 -16.00
N LEU A 461 16.72 5.50 -16.89
CA LEU A 461 17.48 4.36 -17.44
C LEU A 461 18.76 4.81 -18.12
N LYS A 462 18.71 5.86 -18.94
CA LYS A 462 19.86 6.44 -19.60
C LYS A 462 20.92 6.93 -18.61
N GLN A 463 20.51 7.61 -17.53
CA GLN A 463 21.43 8.10 -16.50
C GLN A 463 21.98 6.98 -15.61
N LEU A 464 21.25 5.89 -15.39
CA LEU A 464 21.75 4.71 -14.70
C LEU A 464 22.87 4.03 -15.50
N GLY A 465 22.77 4.00 -16.83
CA GLY A 465 23.79 3.49 -17.74
C GLY A 465 23.66 1.99 -18.03
N ASP A 466 24.57 1.48 -18.88
CA ASP A 466 24.50 0.12 -19.47
C ASP A 466 24.65 -1.03 -18.47
N GLU A 467 25.07 -0.77 -17.26
CA GLU A 467 25.11 -1.76 -16.20
C GLU A 467 23.69 -2.17 -15.76
N TYR A 468 22.74 -1.25 -15.86
CA TYR A 468 21.34 -1.47 -15.48
C TYR A 468 20.52 -1.92 -16.68
N VAL A 469 19.86 -3.07 -16.54
CA VAL A 469 19.04 -3.67 -17.60
C VAL A 469 17.59 -3.69 -17.15
N ALA A 470 16.75 -2.89 -17.82
CA ALA A 470 15.32 -2.93 -17.59
C ALA A 470 14.74 -4.26 -18.09
N VAL A 471 13.96 -4.92 -17.25
CA VAL A 471 13.30 -6.19 -17.56
C VAL A 471 11.84 -6.16 -17.10
N ARG A 472 11.03 -6.99 -17.74
CA ARG A 472 9.65 -7.22 -17.29
C ARG A 472 9.64 -7.81 -15.87
N PRO A 473 8.62 -7.54 -15.02
CA PRO A 473 8.56 -8.11 -13.67
C PRO A 473 8.64 -9.63 -13.62
N GLU A 474 8.00 -10.34 -14.56
CA GLU A 474 8.12 -11.81 -14.66
C GLU A 474 9.53 -12.26 -15.07
N HIS A 475 10.22 -11.48 -15.90
CA HIS A 475 11.63 -11.78 -16.26
C HIS A 475 12.55 -11.55 -15.07
N LEU A 476 12.34 -10.51 -14.28
CA LEU A 476 13.06 -10.29 -13.02
C LEU A 476 12.95 -11.52 -12.12
N ALA A 477 11.72 -12.06 -11.97
CA ALA A 477 11.46 -13.25 -11.18
C ALA A 477 12.17 -14.50 -11.72
N LEU A 478 12.12 -14.73 -13.03
CA LEU A 478 12.76 -15.90 -13.66
C LEU A 478 14.28 -15.85 -13.58
N LEU A 479 14.87 -14.68 -13.81
CA LEU A 479 16.32 -14.46 -13.69
C LEU A 479 16.79 -14.66 -12.26
N TYR A 480 16.04 -14.13 -11.27
CA TYR A 480 16.37 -14.35 -9.87
C TYR A 480 16.24 -15.82 -9.47
N LYS A 481 15.20 -16.52 -9.92
CA LYS A 481 15.05 -17.97 -9.67
C LYS A 481 16.23 -18.76 -10.20
N GLN A 482 16.66 -18.47 -11.44
CA GLN A 482 17.84 -19.09 -12.03
C GLN A 482 19.09 -18.83 -11.18
N TYR A 483 19.31 -17.57 -10.79
CA TYR A 483 20.43 -17.20 -9.93
C TYR A 483 20.37 -17.90 -8.57
N ALA A 484 19.22 -17.85 -7.89
CA ALA A 484 19.03 -18.42 -6.55
C ALA A 484 19.19 -19.96 -6.55
N GLN A 485 18.75 -20.65 -7.61
CA GLN A 485 18.96 -22.10 -7.75
C GLN A 485 20.44 -22.47 -7.87
N GLU A 486 21.23 -21.64 -8.53
CA GLU A 486 22.69 -21.84 -8.63
C GLU A 486 23.37 -21.62 -7.26
N GLU A 487 22.92 -20.66 -6.46
CA GLU A 487 23.42 -20.40 -5.09
C GLU A 487 22.90 -21.41 -4.06
N LYS A 488 21.84 -22.17 -4.34
CA LYS A 488 21.23 -23.24 -3.52
C LYS A 488 20.57 -22.80 -2.22
N LEU A 489 21.01 -21.71 -1.58
CA LEU A 489 20.43 -21.13 -0.36
C LEU A 489 20.15 -19.64 -0.58
N SER A 490 18.97 -19.20 -0.12
CA SER A 490 18.67 -17.79 0.07
C SER A 490 18.93 -17.43 1.53
N PHE A 491 19.56 -16.27 1.75
CA PHE A 491 19.98 -15.80 3.06
C PHE A 491 19.37 -14.45 3.36
N ARG A 492 18.79 -14.29 4.53
CA ARG A 492 18.20 -13.04 4.99
C ARG A 492 18.72 -12.69 6.38
N ALA A 493 19.39 -11.56 6.50
CA ALA A 493 19.93 -11.03 7.75
C ALA A 493 19.84 -9.50 7.79
N PRO A 494 20.00 -8.84 8.94
CA PRO A 494 20.16 -7.40 9.03
C PRO A 494 21.34 -6.91 8.19
N SER A 495 21.22 -5.72 7.60
CA SER A 495 22.28 -5.08 6.82
C SER A 495 23.39 -4.51 7.70
N LEU A 496 23.04 -4.08 8.92
CA LEU A 496 23.92 -3.55 9.96
C LEU A 496 23.50 -4.18 11.30
N LEU A 497 24.44 -4.51 12.15
CA LEU A 497 24.20 -4.93 13.52
C LEU A 497 24.62 -3.80 14.47
N VAL A 498 23.74 -3.43 15.40
CA VAL A 498 24.05 -2.42 16.41
C VAL A 498 24.09 -3.07 17.78
N GLY A 499 25.25 -2.98 18.45
CA GLY A 499 25.48 -3.49 19.79
C GLY A 499 25.73 -2.37 20.79
N ILE A 500 25.53 -2.65 22.07
CA ILE A 500 25.86 -1.74 23.18
C ILE A 500 27.19 -2.22 23.80
N LYS A 501 28.12 -1.29 23.96
CA LYS A 501 29.44 -1.59 24.53
C LYS A 501 29.36 -2.30 25.86
N GLY A 502 30.06 -3.43 25.97
CA GLY A 502 30.05 -4.27 27.18
C GLY A 502 28.82 -5.18 27.31
N GLN A 503 27.92 -5.21 26.34
CA GLN A 503 26.79 -6.15 26.31
C GLN A 503 26.93 -7.15 25.17
N PRO A 504 26.41 -8.39 25.31
CA PRO A 504 26.34 -9.33 24.21
C PRO A 504 25.43 -8.81 23.10
N LEU A 505 25.90 -8.89 21.86
CA LEU A 505 25.07 -8.68 20.67
C LEU A 505 24.25 -9.97 20.44
N PHE A 506 22.95 -9.82 20.30
CA PHE A 506 22.04 -10.91 19.96
C PHE A 506 21.22 -10.51 18.71
N PHE A 507 21.23 -11.36 17.68
CA PHE A 507 20.48 -11.15 16.43
C PHE A 507 20.07 -12.49 15.81
N SER A 508 19.24 -12.44 14.77
CA SER A 508 18.82 -13.62 14.00
C SER A 508 18.99 -13.40 12.50
N PHE A 509 19.17 -14.50 11.78
CA PHE A 509 19.06 -14.54 10.34
C PHE A 509 18.30 -15.79 9.86
N THR A 510 17.77 -15.76 8.65
CA THR A 510 16.96 -16.86 8.09
C THR A 510 17.65 -17.45 6.86
N LEU A 511 17.66 -18.77 6.79
CA LEU A 511 18.10 -19.56 5.62
C LEU A 511 16.87 -20.18 4.96
N ASN A 512 16.82 -20.14 3.62
CA ASN A 512 15.81 -20.85 2.83
C ASN A 512 16.49 -21.76 1.82
N ASN A 513 16.09 -23.02 1.74
CA ASN A 513 16.53 -23.93 0.71
C ASN A 513 15.72 -23.69 -0.57
N VAL A 514 16.32 -23.08 -1.57
CA VAL A 514 15.71 -22.79 -2.88
C VAL A 514 16.04 -23.83 -3.94
N SER A 515 16.76 -24.90 -3.58
CA SER A 515 17.07 -26.01 -4.48
C SER A 515 15.98 -27.10 -4.42
N ASP A 516 16.02 -28.01 -5.40
CA ASP A 516 15.16 -29.19 -5.48
C ASP A 516 15.64 -30.37 -4.62
N LYS A 517 16.74 -30.21 -3.88
CA LYS A 517 17.38 -31.25 -3.08
C LYS A 517 17.41 -30.85 -1.61
N ARG A 518 17.48 -31.87 -0.74
CA ARG A 518 17.77 -31.67 0.68
C ARG A 518 19.17 -31.07 0.84
N LEU A 519 19.26 -29.97 1.59
CA LEU A 519 20.52 -29.32 1.93
C LEU A 519 20.79 -29.43 3.42
N GLU A 520 21.98 -29.86 3.73
CA GLU A 520 22.48 -29.93 5.11
C GLU A 520 23.87 -29.31 5.23
N GLY A 521 24.14 -28.74 6.37
CA GLY A 521 25.42 -28.08 6.58
C GLY A 521 25.61 -27.54 7.99
N THR A 522 26.73 -26.87 8.17
CA THR A 522 27.14 -26.24 9.40
C THR A 522 27.13 -24.72 9.29
N ILE A 523 26.95 -24.08 10.42
CA ILE A 523 26.94 -22.63 10.57
C ILE A 523 28.07 -22.25 11.51
N ALA A 524 28.99 -21.41 11.04
CA ALA A 524 29.99 -20.76 11.85
C ALA A 524 29.83 -19.25 11.79
N VAL A 525 30.17 -18.56 12.87
CA VAL A 525 30.16 -17.10 12.94
C VAL A 525 31.50 -16.65 13.51
N GLU A 526 32.12 -15.70 12.85
CA GLU A 526 33.37 -15.06 13.27
C GLU A 526 33.12 -13.57 13.60
N GLY A 527 34.04 -12.93 14.34
CA GLY A 527 33.93 -11.54 14.76
C GLY A 527 33.17 -11.32 16.07
N LEU A 528 32.77 -12.41 16.74
CA LEU A 528 32.16 -12.39 18.05
C LEU A 528 32.86 -13.39 18.99
N LYS A 529 33.09 -13.03 20.28
CA LYS A 529 33.55 -13.88 21.38
C LYS A 529 32.35 -14.43 22.17
N GLU A 530 32.61 -15.43 23.00
CA GLU A 530 31.58 -16.09 23.86
C GLU A 530 30.34 -16.46 23.03
N LEU A 531 30.60 -17.05 21.88
CA LEU A 531 29.63 -17.23 20.79
C LEU A 531 28.64 -18.37 21.12
N SER A 532 27.35 -18.08 20.93
CA SER A 532 26.27 -19.07 20.85
C SER A 532 25.55 -18.95 19.53
N VAL A 533 25.48 -20.03 18.76
CA VAL A 533 24.71 -20.13 17.50
C VAL A 533 23.69 -21.24 17.64
N LYS A 534 22.42 -20.97 17.38
CA LYS A 534 21.32 -21.95 17.53
C LYS A 534 20.34 -21.89 16.37
N PRO A 535 20.19 -22.96 15.58
CA PRO A 535 21.02 -24.19 15.56
C PRO A 535 22.39 -23.95 14.91
N GLN A 536 23.38 -24.76 15.25
CA GLN A 536 24.72 -24.76 14.61
C GLN A 536 24.77 -25.58 13.33
N ARG A 537 23.74 -26.34 13.04
CA ARG A 537 23.58 -27.14 11.83
C ARG A 537 22.19 -26.92 11.27
N PHE A 538 22.10 -26.92 9.97
CA PHE A 538 20.83 -26.93 9.28
C PHE A 538 20.65 -28.19 8.47
N ASN A 539 19.39 -28.57 8.31
CA ASN A 539 18.97 -29.68 7.50
C ASN A 539 17.59 -29.31 6.93
N LEU A 540 17.59 -28.82 5.69
CA LEU A 540 16.44 -28.21 5.05
C LEU A 540 16.02 -29.05 3.85
N LEU A 541 14.80 -29.53 3.85
CA LEU A 541 14.17 -30.09 2.66
C LEU A 541 13.95 -28.96 1.61
N PRO A 542 13.68 -29.30 0.33
CA PRO A 542 13.27 -28.31 -0.65
C PRO A 542 12.20 -27.38 -0.10
N ALA A 543 12.35 -26.08 -0.33
CA ALA A 543 11.42 -25.02 0.12
C ALA A 543 11.30 -24.87 1.66
N GLN A 544 12.15 -25.50 2.47
CA GLN A 544 12.17 -25.27 3.91
C GLN A 544 13.07 -24.10 4.32
N SER A 545 12.69 -23.46 5.43
CA SER A 545 13.42 -22.35 6.05
C SER A 545 13.85 -22.71 7.47
N ALA A 546 14.93 -22.07 7.95
CA ALA A 546 15.35 -22.10 9.34
C ALA A 546 15.78 -20.70 9.80
N THR A 547 15.35 -20.29 10.98
CA THR A 547 15.85 -19.11 11.68
C THR A 547 16.98 -19.50 12.60
N ILE A 548 18.07 -18.76 12.53
CA ILE A 548 19.31 -19.00 13.28
C ILE A 548 19.50 -17.84 14.25
N ASP A 549 19.55 -18.13 15.52
CA ASP A 549 19.85 -17.16 16.58
C ASP A 549 21.35 -17.13 16.87
N VAL A 550 21.92 -15.94 16.90
CA VAL A 550 23.34 -15.70 17.19
C VAL A 550 23.47 -14.75 18.36
N LYS A 551 24.28 -15.12 19.35
CA LYS A 551 24.60 -14.28 20.52
C LYS A 551 26.10 -14.35 20.79
N GLY A 552 26.75 -13.20 21.00
CA GLY A 552 28.17 -13.14 21.35
C GLY A 552 28.64 -11.71 21.63
N MET A 553 29.83 -11.56 22.14
CA MET A 553 30.44 -10.24 22.38
C MET A 553 31.16 -9.75 21.10
N PRO A 554 30.85 -8.55 20.58
CA PRO A 554 31.56 -7.98 19.44
C PRO A 554 33.08 -7.95 19.68
N GLU A 555 33.86 -8.48 18.71
CA GLU A 555 35.33 -8.47 18.75
C GLU A 555 35.94 -7.56 17.68
N GLY A 556 35.17 -7.22 16.66
CA GLY A 556 35.57 -6.38 15.54
C GLY A 556 34.40 -5.57 14.98
N GLU A 557 34.65 -4.95 13.82
CA GLU A 557 33.68 -4.08 13.14
C GLU A 557 32.70 -4.84 12.24
N LYS A 558 32.77 -6.17 12.18
CA LYS A 558 31.88 -7.02 11.40
C LYS A 558 31.74 -8.43 11.93
N ALA A 559 30.55 -8.98 11.77
CA ALA A 559 30.28 -10.40 11.92
C ALA A 559 30.39 -11.08 10.55
N ARG A 560 31.07 -12.23 10.50
CA ARG A 560 31.17 -13.05 9.30
C ARG A 560 30.41 -14.36 9.53
N ILE A 561 29.33 -14.57 8.81
CA ILE A 561 28.54 -15.80 8.85
C ILE A 561 29.02 -16.71 7.73
N ILE A 562 29.40 -17.93 8.09
CA ILE A 562 29.95 -18.92 7.17
C ILE A 562 29.06 -20.15 7.18
N LEU A 563 28.48 -20.49 6.05
CA LEU A 563 27.68 -21.69 5.82
C LEU A 563 28.48 -22.69 5.00
N ARG A 564 28.58 -23.92 5.47
CA ARG A 564 29.29 -24.99 4.75
C ARG A 564 28.41 -26.22 4.65
N GLY A 565 28.24 -26.74 3.46
CA GLY A 565 27.53 -27.99 3.17
C GLY A 565 28.21 -28.77 2.05
N ALA A 566 27.67 -29.95 1.71
CA ALA A 566 28.19 -30.77 0.64
C ALA A 566 28.06 -30.04 -0.71
N GLY A 567 29.21 -29.62 -1.25
CA GLY A 567 29.31 -28.96 -2.55
C GLY A 567 28.98 -27.46 -2.58
N PHE A 568 28.91 -26.79 -1.41
CA PHE A 568 28.79 -25.32 -1.36
C PHE A 568 29.43 -24.73 -0.10
N SER A 569 29.87 -23.48 -0.20
CA SER A 569 30.28 -22.65 0.92
C SER A 569 29.82 -21.22 0.63
N LEU A 570 29.09 -20.62 1.56
CA LEU A 570 28.60 -19.25 1.48
C LEU A 570 29.14 -18.46 2.67
N THR A 571 29.65 -17.26 2.41
CA THR A 571 30.11 -16.34 3.47
C THR A 571 29.38 -15.02 3.31
N LYS A 572 28.80 -14.50 4.41
CA LYS A 572 28.17 -13.19 4.48
C LYS A 572 28.81 -12.37 5.59
N GLU A 573 29.26 -11.17 5.24
CA GLU A 573 29.76 -10.19 6.22
C GLU A 573 28.66 -9.17 6.53
N ILE A 574 28.49 -8.86 7.82
CA ILE A 574 27.53 -7.86 8.31
C ILE A 574 28.32 -6.89 9.18
N PRO A 575 28.31 -5.59 8.87
CA PRO A 575 28.96 -4.56 9.70
C PRO A 575 28.40 -4.58 11.13
N ILE A 576 29.24 -4.25 12.11
CA ILE A 576 28.86 -4.08 13.50
C ILE A 576 29.21 -2.65 13.92
N GLN A 577 28.23 -1.91 14.40
CA GLN A 577 28.39 -0.65 15.08
C GLN A 577 28.21 -0.87 16.58
N VAL A 578 29.14 -0.41 17.40
CA VAL A 578 29.04 -0.50 18.87
C VAL A 578 28.84 0.88 19.44
N ILE A 579 27.69 1.10 20.08
CA ILE A 579 27.36 2.36 20.74
C ILE A 579 27.85 2.38 22.19
N ASP A 580 28.35 3.54 22.64
CA ASP A 580 28.72 3.71 24.06
C ASP A 580 27.44 4.02 24.88
N ALA A 581 27.25 3.31 25.97
CA ALA A 581 26.09 3.52 26.85
C ALA A 581 26.01 4.96 27.41
N ARG A 582 27.13 5.71 27.42
CA ARG A 582 27.17 7.12 27.85
C ARG A 582 26.49 8.08 26.85
N GLU A 583 26.30 7.67 25.61
CA GLU A 583 25.53 8.43 24.63
C GLU A 583 24.02 8.40 24.95
N ILE A 584 23.55 7.45 25.76
CA ILE A 584 22.13 7.30 26.10
C ILE A 584 21.81 8.26 27.24
N ALA A 585 20.99 9.26 26.96
CA ALA A 585 20.63 10.34 27.87
C ALA A 585 19.82 9.84 29.10
N ASN A 586 19.00 8.80 28.89
CA ASN A 586 18.22 8.18 29.96
C ASN A 586 18.62 6.70 30.13
N PRO A 587 18.84 6.25 31.37
CA PRO A 587 19.39 4.91 31.61
C PRO A 587 18.44 3.81 31.13
N LEU A 588 19.02 2.81 30.48
CA LEU A 588 18.28 1.59 30.16
C LEU A 588 17.97 0.82 31.46
N PRO A 589 16.81 0.13 31.53
CA PRO A 589 16.52 -0.73 32.66
C PRO A 589 17.63 -1.77 32.88
N PRO A 590 18.09 -2.00 34.13
CA PRO A 590 19.18 -2.90 34.40
C PRO A 590 18.82 -4.38 34.08
N LYS A 591 19.80 -5.14 33.64
CA LYS A 591 19.71 -6.61 33.41
C LYS A 591 18.77 -7.04 32.27
N LEU A 592 18.55 -6.20 31.25
CA LEU A 592 17.81 -6.61 30.07
C LEU A 592 18.68 -7.48 29.15
N THR A 593 18.08 -8.54 28.62
CA THR A 593 18.62 -9.20 27.41
C THR A 593 17.97 -8.58 26.20
N LEU A 594 18.78 -7.92 25.36
CA LEU A 594 18.32 -7.18 24.20
C LEU A 594 18.70 -7.95 22.93
N LYS A 595 17.69 -8.31 22.11
CA LYS A 595 17.89 -8.87 20.77
C LYS A 595 17.77 -7.74 19.77
N PHE A 596 18.82 -7.50 19.02
CA PHE A 596 18.81 -6.48 17.96
C PHE A 596 17.81 -6.85 16.86
N VAL A 597 16.97 -5.92 16.49
CA VAL A 597 15.92 -6.12 15.50
C VAL A 597 16.25 -5.35 14.22
N ARG A 598 16.51 -4.02 14.33
CA ARG A 598 16.81 -3.21 13.16
C ARG A 598 17.45 -1.86 13.48
N HIS A 599 18.09 -1.33 12.47
CA HIS A 599 18.65 0.01 12.40
C HIS A 599 17.93 0.79 11.31
N LEU A 600 17.55 2.04 11.59
CA LEU A 600 16.80 2.91 10.69
C LEU A 600 17.58 4.23 10.55
N GLU A 601 18.11 4.51 9.39
CA GLU A 601 18.70 5.82 9.08
C GLU A 601 17.57 6.85 8.88
N ALA A 602 17.73 8.05 9.39
CA ALA A 602 16.68 9.06 9.34
C ALA A 602 16.35 9.47 7.89
N GLU A 603 17.37 9.57 7.03
CA GLU A 603 17.20 9.92 5.63
C GLU A 603 16.40 8.89 4.81
N ASP A 604 16.32 7.65 5.28
CA ASP A 604 15.56 6.58 4.64
C ASP A 604 14.11 6.51 5.11
N LEU A 605 13.76 7.25 6.16
CA LEU A 605 12.39 7.33 6.66
C LEU A 605 11.57 8.38 5.90
N ALA A 606 10.30 8.49 6.21
CA ALA A 606 9.44 9.53 5.65
C ALA A 606 9.61 10.87 6.39
N HIS A 607 9.40 11.98 5.68
CA HIS A 607 9.58 13.34 6.18
C HIS A 607 8.42 14.24 5.78
N ARG A 608 8.15 15.27 6.59
CA ARG A 608 7.19 16.33 6.26
C ARG A 608 7.87 17.68 6.11
N LEU A 609 9.03 17.84 6.73
CA LEU A 609 9.83 19.07 6.69
C LEU A 609 11.30 18.75 6.90
N GLY A 610 12.15 19.70 6.60
CA GLY A 610 13.60 19.55 6.72
C GLY A 610 14.27 19.12 5.42
N LYS A 611 15.55 18.80 5.52
CA LYS A 611 16.41 18.40 4.39
C LYS A 611 17.52 17.46 4.84
N GLU A 612 18.05 16.68 3.91
CA GLU A 612 19.25 15.87 4.12
C GLU A 612 20.48 16.75 4.17
N GLU A 613 21.36 16.53 5.14
CA GLU A 613 22.69 17.16 5.24
C GLU A 613 23.75 16.11 5.56
N SER A 614 24.99 16.36 5.12
CA SER A 614 26.13 15.50 5.47
C SER A 614 26.65 15.82 6.87
N ASP A 615 26.91 14.79 7.68
CA ASP A 615 27.50 14.91 9.01
C ASP A 615 28.47 13.75 9.27
N ALA A 616 29.75 14.06 9.45
CA ALA A 616 30.79 13.04 9.66
C ALA A 616 30.62 12.24 10.97
N GLN A 617 29.81 12.70 11.91
CA GLN A 617 29.50 12.01 13.17
C GLN A 617 28.25 11.14 13.06
N ALA A 618 27.51 11.24 11.96
CA ALA A 618 26.30 10.45 11.72
C ALA A 618 26.62 8.99 11.40
N SER A 619 25.66 8.11 11.64
CA SER A 619 25.75 6.66 11.42
C SER A 619 26.07 6.34 9.95
N GLY A 620 25.28 6.87 9.02
CA GLY A 620 25.47 6.73 7.56
C GLY A 620 26.25 7.88 6.91
N GLY A 621 26.79 8.82 7.71
CA GLY A 621 27.43 10.04 7.22
C GLY A 621 26.46 11.14 6.79
N LYS A 622 25.16 10.95 7.02
CA LYS A 622 24.06 11.84 6.69
C LYS A 622 23.09 11.99 7.86
N VAL A 623 22.33 13.06 7.84
CA VAL A 623 21.31 13.37 8.85
C VAL A 623 20.13 14.06 8.19
N TRP A 624 18.95 13.98 8.82
CA TRP A 624 17.83 14.80 8.45
C TRP A 624 17.71 16.02 9.36
N VAL A 625 17.80 17.22 8.80
CA VAL A 625 17.91 18.48 9.53
C VAL A 625 16.65 19.32 9.36
N VAL A 626 16.16 19.88 10.45
CA VAL A 626 15.13 20.92 10.46
C VAL A 626 15.70 22.19 11.10
N GLY A 627 15.57 23.34 10.40
CA GLY A 627 16.07 24.64 10.85
C GLY A 627 14.94 25.58 11.28
N LYS A 628 15.34 26.68 11.95
CA LYS A 628 14.41 27.74 12.37
C LYS A 628 13.71 28.43 11.20
N GLU A 629 14.28 28.37 10.00
CA GLU A 629 13.69 28.85 8.75
C GLU A 629 12.41 28.11 8.34
N GLU A 630 12.17 26.94 8.94
CA GLU A 630 10.94 26.17 8.76
C GLU A 630 9.84 26.55 9.75
N MET A 631 10.20 27.37 10.76
CA MET A 631 9.23 27.85 11.75
C MET A 631 8.17 28.72 11.08
N GLY A 632 6.90 28.49 11.41
CA GLY A 632 5.79 29.24 10.85
C GLY A 632 5.30 28.74 9.48
N LYS A 633 5.85 27.67 8.92
CA LYS A 633 5.22 26.96 7.82
C LYS A 633 3.90 26.37 8.35
N THR A 634 2.80 27.11 8.15
CA THR A 634 1.43 26.66 8.47
C THR A 634 0.92 25.76 7.36
N GLY A 635 0.08 24.77 7.70
CA GLY A 635 -0.58 23.89 6.72
C GLY A 635 0.21 22.65 6.33
N ILE A 636 1.18 22.25 7.16
CA ILE A 636 1.83 20.94 7.00
C ILE A 636 0.77 19.88 7.29
N GLU A 637 0.33 19.21 6.24
CA GLU A 637 -0.63 18.11 6.33
C GLU A 637 -0.05 17.03 7.26
N TYR A 638 -0.85 16.57 8.23
CA TYR A 638 -0.47 15.57 9.25
C TYR A 638 0.53 15.99 10.31
N GLY A 639 0.90 17.28 10.40
CA GLY A 639 1.77 17.84 11.44
C GLY A 639 3.28 17.84 11.10
N PRO A 640 4.08 18.54 11.91
CA PRO A 640 5.50 18.80 11.65
C PRO A 640 6.39 17.62 12.04
N TYR A 641 6.25 16.47 11.41
CA TYR A 641 7.12 15.32 11.61
C TYR A 641 8.44 15.50 10.85
N ILE A 642 9.56 15.45 11.57
CA ILE A 642 10.91 15.45 10.98
C ILE A 642 11.13 14.11 10.27
N VAL A 643 10.91 13.01 10.98
CA VAL A 643 10.95 11.66 10.45
C VAL A 643 9.79 10.84 10.99
N PHE A 644 9.29 9.89 10.20
CA PHE A 644 8.28 8.93 10.61
C PHE A 644 8.33 7.65 9.74
N GLY A 645 7.86 6.54 10.27
CA GLY A 645 7.91 5.22 9.67
C GLY A 645 8.68 4.23 10.57
N PRO A 646 9.10 3.09 10.04
CA PRO A 646 9.15 2.64 8.64
C PRO A 646 7.92 1.88 8.18
N TYR A 647 6.87 1.71 8.98
CA TYR A 647 5.70 0.83 8.73
C TYR A 647 6.08 -0.65 8.56
N ALA A 648 7.17 -1.04 9.20
CA ALA A 648 7.75 -2.37 9.08
C ALA A 648 7.13 -3.37 10.06
N PRO A 649 7.28 -4.70 9.82
CA PRO A 649 6.78 -5.68 10.74
C PRO A 649 7.54 -5.64 12.07
N LEU A 650 6.78 -5.70 13.14
CA LEU A 650 7.29 -5.99 14.46
C LEU A 650 6.43 -7.08 15.08
N GLU A 651 7.06 -8.12 15.63
CA GLU A 651 6.32 -9.18 16.33
C GLU A 651 5.69 -8.62 17.62
N LYS A 652 4.66 -9.30 18.12
CA LYS A 652 4.13 -8.95 19.44
C LYS A 652 5.21 -9.11 20.51
N GLY A 653 5.46 -8.07 21.30
CA GLY A 653 6.50 -8.11 22.33
C GLY A 653 6.78 -6.77 22.99
N ARG A 654 7.83 -6.76 23.81
CA ARG A 654 8.37 -5.56 24.44
C ARG A 654 9.67 -5.15 23.76
N TYR A 655 9.83 -3.86 23.55
CA TYR A 655 10.91 -3.29 22.75
C TYR A 655 11.51 -2.05 23.39
N ILE A 656 12.69 -1.68 22.91
CA ILE A 656 13.34 -0.39 23.17
C ILE A 656 13.72 0.20 21.81
N ALA A 657 13.33 1.47 21.60
CA ALA A 657 13.82 2.30 20.51
C ALA A 657 14.82 3.32 21.06
N LEU A 658 15.99 3.48 20.41
CA LEU A 658 16.96 4.51 20.69
C LEU A 658 16.98 5.54 19.56
N PHE A 659 16.46 6.74 19.82
CA PHE A 659 16.44 7.85 18.88
C PHE A 659 17.74 8.67 19.03
N ARG A 660 18.52 8.82 17.98
CA ARG A 660 19.77 9.59 17.98
C ARG A 660 19.55 10.96 17.38
N LEU A 661 19.59 11.99 18.26
CA LEU A 661 19.26 13.37 17.95
C LEU A 661 20.44 14.29 18.26
N LYS A 662 20.53 15.43 17.55
CA LYS A 662 21.52 16.49 17.81
C LYS A 662 20.85 17.86 17.68
N ARG A 663 21.07 18.74 18.68
CA ARG A 663 20.69 20.15 18.60
C ARG A 663 21.75 20.94 17.83
N ILE A 664 21.32 21.72 16.84
CA ILE A 664 22.24 22.47 15.95
C ILE A 664 22.46 23.91 16.41
N GLY A 665 21.55 24.51 17.19
CA GLY A 665 21.64 25.90 17.58
C GLY A 665 20.98 26.20 18.92
N GLU A 666 21.02 27.48 19.31
CA GLU A 666 20.39 27.96 20.53
C GLU A 666 18.86 27.83 20.50
N GLY A 667 18.25 27.66 21.68
CA GLY A 667 16.81 27.55 21.87
C GLY A 667 16.49 26.88 23.21
N GLU A 668 15.27 27.02 23.67
CA GLU A 668 14.81 26.54 24.98
C GLU A 668 13.49 25.75 24.84
N GLY A 669 13.17 24.96 25.88
CA GLY A 669 11.95 24.20 25.99
C GLY A 669 12.00 22.84 25.28
N THR A 670 10.86 22.33 24.87
CA THR A 670 10.78 21.01 24.17
C THR A 670 11.34 21.15 22.77
N ALA A 671 12.38 20.39 22.46
CA ALA A 671 13.02 20.34 21.13
C ALA A 671 12.22 19.45 20.16
N ALA A 672 11.82 18.28 20.63
CA ALA A 672 11.02 17.32 19.88
C ALA A 672 10.18 16.44 20.82
N THR A 673 9.12 15.85 20.29
CA THR A 673 8.45 14.72 20.90
C THR A 673 8.81 13.48 20.08
N ILE A 674 9.38 12.46 20.72
CA ILE A 674 9.64 11.16 20.13
C ILE A 674 8.54 10.18 20.54
N ASP A 675 8.06 9.38 19.62
CA ASP A 675 7.06 8.36 19.94
C ASP A 675 7.21 7.09 19.10
N THR A 676 6.47 6.07 19.53
CA THR A 676 6.26 4.82 18.81
C THR A 676 4.77 4.53 18.74
N CYS A 677 4.32 3.99 17.62
CA CYS A 677 2.91 3.65 17.43
C CYS A 677 2.75 2.42 16.54
N VAL A 678 1.53 1.93 16.46
CA VAL A 678 1.13 0.96 15.44
C VAL A 678 1.06 1.67 14.09
N GLY A 679 1.35 0.98 13.00
CA GLY A 679 1.35 1.55 11.67
C GLY A 679 0.08 2.35 11.36
N GLY A 680 0.27 3.54 10.79
CA GLY A 680 -0.82 4.50 10.57
C GLY A 680 -1.04 5.50 11.71
N GLY A 681 -0.13 5.54 12.70
CA GLY A 681 -0.07 6.59 13.72
C GLY A 681 -0.89 6.35 14.99
N GLN A 682 -1.71 5.31 15.04
CA GLN A 682 -2.57 4.99 16.19
C GLN A 682 -2.73 3.48 16.41
N PRO A 683 -2.82 3.01 17.65
CA PRO A 683 -2.57 3.76 18.89
C PRO A 683 -1.09 4.10 19.08
N VAL A 684 -0.80 5.23 19.74
CA VAL A 684 0.53 5.53 20.26
C VAL A 684 0.86 4.54 21.36
N THR A 685 1.99 3.84 21.25
CA THR A 685 2.40 2.82 22.20
C THR A 685 3.31 3.37 23.29
N SER A 686 4.07 4.40 23.00
CA SER A 686 4.89 5.15 23.96
C SER A 686 5.26 6.51 23.38
N SER A 687 5.46 7.51 24.26
CA SER A 687 5.85 8.87 23.87
C SER A 687 6.71 9.53 24.92
N ARG A 688 7.60 10.44 24.49
CA ARG A 688 8.47 11.24 25.37
C ARG A 688 8.81 12.57 24.73
N ASP A 689 8.75 13.65 25.52
CA ASP A 689 9.33 14.92 25.17
C ASP A 689 10.84 14.92 25.42
N VAL A 690 11.60 15.44 24.47
CA VAL A 690 13.04 15.70 24.55
C VAL A 690 13.24 17.19 24.73
N LEU A 691 13.85 17.58 25.83
CA LEU A 691 14.08 18.96 26.15
C LEU A 691 15.40 19.47 25.52
N ALA A 692 15.46 20.75 25.20
CA ALA A 692 16.66 21.38 24.60
C ALA A 692 17.90 21.28 25.48
N ASP A 693 17.74 21.27 26.79
CA ASP A 693 18.83 21.14 27.75
C ASP A 693 19.36 19.71 27.91
N GLU A 694 18.59 18.73 27.52
CA GLU A 694 19.03 17.31 27.41
C GLU A 694 19.95 17.09 26.19
N LEU A 695 19.97 18.03 25.21
CA LEU A 695 20.72 17.95 23.97
C LEU A 695 21.86 19.04 23.99
N PRO A 696 23.10 18.66 24.23
CA PRO A 696 24.24 19.56 24.03
C PRO A 696 24.31 20.03 22.56
N ILE A 697 24.68 21.32 22.35
CA ILE A 697 24.79 21.87 21.00
C ILE A 697 25.93 21.18 20.26
N GLY A 698 25.63 20.64 19.06
CA GLY A 698 26.63 20.02 18.18
C GLY A 698 27.00 18.58 18.55
N GLU A 699 26.42 18.00 19.61
CA GLU A 699 26.67 16.62 20.01
C GLU A 699 25.42 15.75 19.85
N PHE A 700 25.60 14.52 19.38
CA PHE A 700 24.52 13.52 19.34
C PHE A 700 24.27 12.93 20.71
N ARG A 701 23.00 12.73 21.02
CA ARG A 701 22.51 11.97 22.16
C ARG A 701 21.47 10.96 21.73
N ARG A 702 21.41 9.82 22.43
CA ARG A 702 20.42 8.79 22.23
C ARG A 702 19.37 8.82 23.32
N PHE A 703 18.11 8.74 22.94
CA PHE A 703 16.97 8.75 23.86
C PHE A 703 16.26 7.42 23.79
N ALA A 704 16.25 6.69 24.89
CA ALA A 704 15.58 5.38 24.99
C ALA A 704 14.08 5.57 25.23
N LEU A 705 13.29 4.86 24.46
CA LEU A 705 11.85 4.78 24.60
C LEU A 705 11.43 3.30 24.63
N SER A 706 10.96 2.85 25.80
CA SER A 706 10.43 1.48 25.96
C SER A 706 8.96 1.42 25.58
N PHE A 707 8.56 0.39 24.84
CA PHE A 707 7.17 0.23 24.38
C PHE A 707 6.77 -1.23 24.27
N GLU A 708 5.46 -1.48 24.27
CA GLU A 708 4.86 -2.76 23.95
C GLU A 708 4.19 -2.67 22.58
N HIS A 709 4.41 -3.68 21.74
CA HIS A 709 3.82 -3.73 20.41
C HIS A 709 2.91 -4.96 20.26
N PRO A 710 1.68 -4.80 19.73
CA PRO A 710 0.72 -5.90 19.61
C PRO A 710 1.01 -6.87 18.45
N GLY A 711 1.99 -6.55 17.61
CA GLY A 711 2.29 -7.23 16.34
C GLY A 711 1.77 -6.46 15.14
N GLY A 712 2.33 -6.70 13.96
CA GLY A 712 1.99 -5.98 12.72
C GLY A 712 2.92 -4.80 12.42
N ALA A 713 2.49 -3.86 11.61
CA ALA A 713 3.28 -2.70 11.25
C ALA A 713 3.55 -1.79 12.46
N PHE A 714 4.78 -1.31 12.60
CA PHE A 714 5.13 -0.33 13.63
C PHE A 714 5.67 0.95 12.98
N GLU A 715 5.60 2.02 13.73
CA GLU A 715 6.07 3.33 13.33
C GLU A 715 6.82 4.00 14.48
N THR A 716 7.93 4.65 14.16
CA THR A 716 8.66 5.57 15.05
C THR A 716 8.56 6.97 14.49
N ARG A 717 8.37 7.97 15.34
CA ARG A 717 8.19 9.35 14.88
C ARG A 717 9.01 10.33 15.72
N VAL A 718 9.46 11.39 15.05
CA VAL A 718 10.07 12.56 15.68
C VAL A 718 9.27 13.78 15.27
N PHE A 719 8.46 14.27 16.19
CA PHE A 719 7.62 15.45 16.01
C PHE A 719 8.38 16.70 16.43
N TRP A 720 8.50 17.69 15.55
CA TRP A 720 9.21 18.92 15.81
C TRP A 720 8.33 19.96 16.53
N GLN A 721 8.86 20.55 17.58
CA GLN A 721 8.16 21.59 18.34
C GLN A 721 8.44 23.02 17.84
N GLY A 722 9.26 23.19 16.79
CA GLY A 722 9.53 24.50 16.20
C GLY A 722 10.37 25.43 17.04
N LYS A 723 11.02 24.98 18.13
CA LYS A 723 11.72 25.81 19.09
C LYS A 723 13.24 25.86 18.91
N VAL A 724 13.81 24.76 18.42
CA VAL A 724 15.24 24.61 18.19
C VAL A 724 15.50 23.94 16.84
N SER A 725 16.65 24.25 16.22
CA SER A 725 17.12 23.52 15.05
C SER A 725 17.65 22.17 15.50
N LEU A 726 17.23 21.08 14.78
CA LEU A 726 17.45 19.72 15.18
C LEU A 726 17.91 18.86 14.00
N ALA A 727 18.83 17.92 14.26
CA ALA A 727 19.18 16.85 13.35
C ALA A 727 18.76 15.52 13.95
N VAL A 728 18.19 14.66 13.11
CA VAL A 728 17.89 13.26 13.40
C VAL A 728 18.85 12.41 12.59
N ASP A 729 19.56 11.49 13.24
CA ASP A 729 20.54 10.60 12.62
C ASP A 729 19.91 9.22 12.34
N CYS A 730 19.65 8.47 13.40
CA CYS A 730 19.13 7.10 13.25
C CYS A 730 18.23 6.70 14.43
N ILE A 731 17.51 5.59 14.24
CA ILE A 731 16.70 4.95 15.28
C ILE A 731 17.03 3.47 15.30
N ASP A 732 17.48 2.98 16.45
CA ASP A 732 17.81 1.57 16.65
C ASP A 732 16.75 0.87 17.49
N ILE A 733 16.35 -0.35 17.09
CA ILE A 733 15.29 -1.12 17.74
C ILE A 733 15.83 -2.44 18.28
N TRP A 734 15.55 -2.72 19.55
CA TRP A 734 15.82 -4.00 20.20
C TRP A 734 14.55 -4.59 20.80
N GLN A 735 14.41 -5.90 20.70
CA GLN A 735 13.42 -6.65 21.44
C GLN A 735 13.96 -7.02 22.82
N ILE A 736 13.16 -6.85 23.86
CA ILE A 736 13.47 -7.32 25.20
C ILE A 736 13.10 -8.80 25.25
N VAL A 737 14.11 -9.69 25.38
CA VAL A 737 13.94 -11.13 25.44
C VAL A 737 14.31 -11.64 26.83
N GLY A 738 13.42 -12.42 27.47
CA GLY A 738 13.56 -12.89 28.84
C GLY A 738 12.88 -11.97 29.88
N LYS A 739 12.71 -12.53 31.08
CA LYS A 739 12.13 -11.81 32.24
C LYS A 739 13.10 -10.77 32.76
#